data_ae88284f36de631e4c2a5b4ca642b9e5
#
_entry.id   ae88284f36de631e4c2a5b4ca642b9e5
#
_cell.length_a   1.000
_cell.length_b   1.000
_cell.length_c   1.000
_cell.angle_alpha   90.00
_cell.angle_beta   90.00
_cell.angle_gamma   90.00
#
_symmetry.space_group_name_H-M   'P 1'
#
loop_
_entity.id
_entity.type
_entity.pdbx_description
1 polymer ?
#
loop_
_entity_poly.entity_id
_entity_poly.type
_entity_poly.pdbx_seq_one_letter_code
_entity_poly.pdbx_strand_id
1 'polypeptide(L)'
;VAASERIVISGAREHNLKDVDVELPRDALIVITGLSGSGKSSLAFDTIYAEGQRRYVESLSSYARQFLGLMEKPDVDSIEGLSPAISIDQKTTSRNPRSTVGTVTEIYDYLRLLWARIGVPYCPECGEEITGQTQEQIVDRLMTLEPGTKFMVMAPVVRGRKGEYGKLLEQMRLEGYSRAKVNGELRRLDEEIALDKKYKHDISVVVDRLVMKNDLRRRLSESVEAAAGLAAGLIEVEILDGEQQGEILLFSEQFACLNCGTSIPELEPRIFSFNSPHGACDRCHGLGFQRVIDPELVVPDPTLSLAEGALQPWNRGITAYWRRLIGTVAEEYGVDADKPWSQLTKKEQEIFLNGTGEERHQVTYTNRFGRRRSYKVRFEGIVNNLQRRYEETDSETNRERIEGYMAEQPCPQCEGARLRPESLAVKVGGISIAEYSALSARAAGEWIRELEMNETERAIARLIVREITERLTFLDNVGIGYLSLSRSARSLSGGEAQRIRLATQIGSHLVGVMYVLDEPSIGLHQRDNEKLIATLDRLRDLGNTVIVVEHDEGTMMAADHLVDLGPGAGEHGGHVIAAGTPQEVAKNPASLTGQYLSGKRKIEIPEERRQPRGALVIRGAREHNLKSVDVAIPIGVFCCVTGVSGSGKSTLINETLHHAVANRLHQAKLRPGAHDGIDGLSQIDKIINIDQSPIGRTPRSNPATYTGVFDHIRQLFTQTQESRARGYKPGRFSFNVKGGRCEVCKGDGQIKIEMHFLPDVYVPCEQCHGKRYNRETLEVRFKGKNIADVLEMSVEEGVEFFENVPKIHRRLRTLHDVGLDYIRLGQPATTLSGGEAQRIKLATELSKVATGETLYILDEPTTGLHFADVQRLLDVLGRLVDAGNTVVVIEHNLDVIKTADRLVDLGPEGGEEGGEVVATGTPEEVAAVPGSYTGRFLAELVEPAKPKRGGKRREPIAA
;
A
#
# COMPACT_ATOMS: atom_id res chain seq x y z
N VAL A 1 -43.54 -17.00 2.38
CA VAL A 1 -42.66 -18.08 1.98
C VAL A 1 -41.68 -18.25 3.13
N ALA A 2 -41.71 -19.38 3.87
CA ALA A 2 -40.70 -19.68 4.86
C ALA A 2 -39.33 -19.64 4.15
N ALA A 3 -38.35 -18.91 4.71
CA ALA A 3 -37.02 -18.89 4.17
C ALA A 3 -36.46 -20.31 4.18
N SER A 4 -35.89 -20.77 3.05
CA SER A 4 -35.21 -22.05 2.97
C SER A 4 -34.11 -22.09 4.02
N GLU A 5 -34.00 -23.15 4.80
CA GLU A 5 -32.93 -23.34 5.79
C GLU A 5 -31.59 -23.71 5.13
N ARG A 6 -31.61 -23.95 3.82
CA ARG A 6 -30.44 -24.38 3.04
C ARG A 6 -30.30 -23.60 1.74
N ILE A 7 -29.11 -23.52 1.26
CA ILE A 7 -28.75 -23.12 -0.11
C ILE A 7 -28.57 -24.41 -0.89
N VAL A 8 -29.40 -24.64 -1.92
CA VAL A 8 -29.32 -25.82 -2.76
C VAL A 8 -28.80 -25.45 -4.14
N ILE A 9 -27.66 -26.01 -4.52
CA ILE A 9 -27.01 -25.83 -5.80
C ILE A 9 -27.15 -27.09 -6.61
N SER A 10 -27.63 -26.99 -7.85
CA SER A 10 -27.81 -28.13 -8.75
C SER A 10 -27.17 -27.85 -10.09
N GLY A 11 -26.34 -28.78 -10.56
CA GLY A 11 -25.75 -28.77 -11.88
C GLY A 11 -24.77 -27.64 -12.12
N ALA A 12 -23.87 -27.32 -11.18
CA ALA A 12 -22.84 -26.29 -11.39
C ALA A 12 -21.73 -26.82 -12.30
N ARG A 13 -21.46 -26.08 -13.41
CA ARG A 13 -20.50 -26.46 -14.47
C ARG A 13 -19.52 -25.35 -14.82
N GLU A 14 -19.46 -24.29 -13.99
CA GLU A 14 -18.56 -23.17 -14.27
C GLU A 14 -17.09 -23.62 -14.27
N HIS A 15 -16.32 -23.20 -15.27
CA HIS A 15 -14.90 -23.55 -15.47
C HIS A 15 -14.64 -25.07 -15.48
N ASN A 16 -14.04 -25.60 -14.39
CA ASN A 16 -13.68 -27.02 -14.27
C ASN A 16 -14.66 -27.83 -13.42
N LEU A 17 -15.75 -27.21 -12.92
CA LEU A 17 -16.77 -27.95 -12.16
C LEU A 17 -17.46 -29.02 -13.02
N LYS A 18 -17.71 -30.17 -12.44
CA LYS A 18 -18.27 -31.38 -13.12
C LYS A 18 -19.67 -31.64 -12.62
N ASP A 19 -20.64 -30.83 -13.04
CA ASP A 19 -22.06 -31.01 -12.73
C ASP A 19 -22.30 -31.15 -11.21
N VAL A 20 -21.85 -30.16 -10.45
CA VAL A 20 -21.79 -30.22 -9.00
C VAL A 20 -23.16 -29.94 -8.39
N ASP A 21 -23.61 -30.91 -7.59
CA ASP A 21 -24.77 -30.78 -6.69
C ASP A 21 -24.29 -30.70 -5.24
N VAL A 22 -24.68 -29.64 -4.51
CA VAL A 22 -24.33 -29.48 -3.09
C VAL A 22 -25.40 -28.70 -2.33
N GLU A 23 -25.67 -29.14 -1.10
CA GLU A 23 -26.52 -28.43 -0.16
C GLU A 23 -25.69 -27.81 0.96
N LEU A 24 -25.86 -26.51 1.18
CA LEU A 24 -25.13 -25.74 2.20
C LEU A 24 -26.12 -25.20 3.25
N PRO A 25 -25.81 -25.29 4.55
CA PRO A 25 -26.64 -24.69 5.59
C PRO A 25 -26.62 -23.15 5.50
N ARG A 26 -27.72 -22.49 5.82
CA ARG A 26 -27.75 -21.04 6.00
C ARG A 26 -27.36 -20.67 7.43
N ASP A 27 -27.01 -19.42 7.62
CA ASP A 27 -26.65 -18.84 8.93
C ASP A 27 -25.54 -19.67 9.62
N ALA A 28 -24.58 -20.10 8.84
CA ALA A 28 -23.49 -21.00 9.20
C ALA A 28 -22.15 -20.51 8.63
N LEU A 29 -21.05 -20.93 9.26
CA LEU A 29 -19.69 -20.81 8.74
C LEU A 29 -19.39 -22.02 7.86
N ILE A 30 -19.29 -21.80 6.56
CA ILE A 30 -19.06 -22.83 5.55
C ILE A 30 -17.65 -22.62 4.99
N VAL A 31 -16.82 -23.66 5.03
CA VAL A 31 -15.50 -23.63 4.42
C VAL A 31 -15.47 -24.51 3.18
N ILE A 32 -15.01 -23.94 2.07
CA ILE A 32 -14.77 -24.66 0.81
C ILE A 32 -13.28 -24.85 0.67
N THR A 33 -12.83 -26.10 0.64
CA THR A 33 -11.42 -26.48 0.60
C THR A 33 -11.11 -27.48 -0.52
N GLY A 34 -9.85 -27.90 -0.66
CA GLY A 34 -9.36 -28.86 -1.66
C GLY A 34 -8.06 -28.38 -2.33
N LEU A 35 -7.48 -29.17 -3.20
CA LEU A 35 -6.24 -28.87 -3.91
C LEU A 35 -6.30 -27.54 -4.68
N SER A 36 -5.14 -26.90 -4.90
CA SER A 36 -5.05 -25.74 -5.79
C SER A 36 -5.54 -26.10 -7.17
N GLY A 37 -6.47 -25.29 -7.75
CA GLY A 37 -7.09 -25.60 -9.06
C GLY A 37 -8.20 -26.66 -9.01
N SER A 38 -8.70 -27.09 -7.85
CA SER A 38 -9.79 -28.07 -7.75
C SER A 38 -11.19 -27.52 -8.06
N GLY A 39 -11.35 -26.19 -8.23
CA GLY A 39 -12.64 -25.55 -8.54
C GLY A 39 -13.27 -24.79 -7.36
N LYS A 40 -12.57 -24.60 -6.25
CA LYS A 40 -13.06 -23.88 -5.06
C LYS A 40 -13.61 -22.49 -5.38
N SER A 41 -12.77 -21.66 -6.00
CA SER A 41 -13.14 -20.27 -6.36
C SER A 41 -14.24 -20.27 -7.42
N SER A 42 -14.25 -21.26 -8.35
CA SER A 42 -15.31 -21.41 -9.34
C SER A 42 -16.67 -21.68 -8.69
N LEU A 43 -16.70 -22.50 -7.64
CA LEU A 43 -17.94 -22.75 -6.88
C LEU A 43 -18.34 -21.54 -6.03
N ALA A 44 -17.41 -20.99 -5.22
CA ALA A 44 -17.71 -19.93 -4.26
C ALA A 44 -18.00 -18.58 -4.94
N PHE A 45 -17.14 -18.15 -5.88
CA PHE A 45 -17.20 -16.82 -6.49
C PHE A 45 -17.91 -16.83 -7.84
N ASP A 46 -17.47 -17.67 -8.78
CA ASP A 46 -17.99 -17.64 -10.14
C ASP A 46 -19.38 -18.26 -10.26
N THR A 47 -19.81 -19.06 -9.27
CA THR A 47 -21.15 -19.69 -9.22
C THR A 47 -22.04 -19.06 -8.15
N ILE A 48 -21.75 -19.26 -6.85
CA ILE A 48 -22.64 -18.87 -5.75
C ILE A 48 -22.75 -17.35 -5.62
N TYR A 49 -21.57 -16.66 -5.51
CA TYR A 49 -21.55 -15.21 -5.38
C TYR A 49 -22.07 -14.53 -6.64
N ALA A 50 -21.66 -14.96 -7.82
CA ALA A 50 -22.06 -14.37 -9.09
C ALA A 50 -23.59 -14.44 -9.29
N GLU A 51 -24.22 -15.58 -8.98
CA GLU A 51 -25.67 -15.72 -9.06
C GLU A 51 -26.39 -14.88 -7.99
N GLY A 52 -25.88 -14.84 -6.76
CA GLY A 52 -26.42 -14.00 -5.70
C GLY A 52 -26.40 -12.53 -6.03
N GLN A 53 -25.28 -12.04 -6.58
CA GLN A 53 -25.13 -10.66 -7.02
C GLN A 53 -26.01 -10.36 -8.24
N ARG A 54 -26.07 -11.28 -9.21
CA ARG A 54 -26.93 -11.12 -10.39
C ARG A 54 -28.38 -10.91 -10.00
N ARG A 55 -28.93 -11.78 -9.11
CA ARG A 55 -30.32 -11.65 -8.61
C ARG A 55 -30.55 -10.35 -7.85
N TYR A 56 -29.57 -9.92 -7.04
CA TYR A 56 -29.64 -8.64 -6.35
C TYR A 56 -29.71 -7.48 -7.34
N VAL A 57 -28.83 -7.44 -8.35
CA VAL A 57 -28.83 -6.42 -9.40
C VAL A 57 -30.14 -6.43 -10.20
N GLU A 58 -30.67 -7.60 -10.54
CA GLU A 58 -31.97 -7.73 -11.22
C GLU A 58 -33.15 -7.21 -10.40
N SER A 59 -33.06 -7.24 -9.08
CA SER A 59 -34.10 -6.69 -8.19
C SER A 59 -34.10 -5.15 -8.14
N LEU A 60 -33.03 -4.49 -8.60
CA LEU A 60 -32.89 -3.04 -8.60
C LEU A 60 -33.71 -2.41 -9.73
N SER A 61 -33.91 -1.08 -9.63
CA SER A 61 -34.60 -0.30 -10.66
C SER A 61 -33.90 -0.38 -12.03
N SER A 62 -34.65 -0.22 -13.13
CA SER A 62 -34.10 -0.23 -14.49
C SER A 62 -32.97 0.82 -14.68
N TYR A 63 -33.06 1.95 -13.99
CA TYR A 63 -32.03 3.00 -13.99
C TYR A 63 -30.73 2.51 -13.34
N ALA A 64 -30.80 1.90 -12.14
CA ALA A 64 -29.62 1.35 -11.46
C ALA A 64 -28.97 0.23 -12.27
N ARG A 65 -29.75 -0.64 -12.93
CA ARG A 65 -29.25 -1.71 -13.80
C ARG A 65 -28.46 -1.20 -15.01
N GLN A 66 -28.81 -0.03 -15.57
CA GLN A 66 -28.02 0.56 -16.66
C GLN A 66 -26.59 0.94 -16.27
N PHE A 67 -26.37 1.29 -14.99
CA PHE A 67 -25.03 1.62 -14.48
C PHE A 67 -24.22 0.38 -14.05
N LEU A 68 -24.88 -0.68 -13.57
CA LEU A 68 -24.20 -1.87 -13.07
C LEU A 68 -23.93 -2.92 -14.17
N GLY A 69 -24.52 -2.76 -15.35
CA GLY A 69 -24.40 -3.70 -16.45
C GLY A 69 -25.26 -4.96 -16.27
N LEU A 70 -25.38 -5.75 -17.34
CA LEU A 70 -25.96 -7.08 -17.29
C LEU A 70 -24.86 -8.07 -16.89
N MET A 71 -25.05 -8.74 -15.76
CA MET A 71 -24.15 -9.82 -15.35
C MET A 71 -24.55 -11.09 -16.10
N GLU A 72 -23.55 -11.82 -16.60
CA GLU A 72 -23.77 -13.13 -17.22
C GLU A 72 -24.27 -14.12 -16.14
N LYS A 73 -25.22 -14.97 -16.53
CA LYS A 73 -25.68 -16.07 -15.67
C LYS A 73 -24.59 -17.12 -15.61
N PRO A 74 -24.13 -17.54 -14.42
CA PRO A 74 -23.20 -18.66 -14.32
C PRO A 74 -23.79 -19.94 -14.89
N ASP A 75 -22.93 -20.85 -15.34
CA ASP A 75 -23.32 -22.16 -15.85
C ASP A 75 -23.74 -23.09 -14.70
N VAL A 76 -25.01 -22.96 -14.34
CA VAL A 76 -25.67 -23.72 -13.26
C VAL A 76 -27.13 -23.91 -13.60
N ASP A 77 -27.67 -25.08 -13.31
CA ASP A 77 -29.07 -25.35 -13.54
C ASP A 77 -29.96 -24.52 -12.63
N SER A 78 -29.77 -24.63 -11.32
CA SER A 78 -30.47 -23.79 -10.35
C SER A 78 -29.70 -23.60 -9.05
N ILE A 79 -29.94 -22.45 -8.39
CA ILE A 79 -29.52 -22.21 -7.01
C ILE A 79 -30.72 -21.67 -6.25
N GLU A 80 -31.10 -22.34 -5.17
CA GLU A 80 -32.19 -21.90 -4.29
C GLU A 80 -31.68 -21.45 -2.93
N GLY A 81 -32.41 -20.62 -2.21
CA GLY A 81 -32.09 -20.20 -0.85
C GLY A 81 -30.99 -19.10 -0.74
N LEU A 82 -30.57 -18.46 -1.84
CA LEU A 82 -29.57 -17.40 -1.80
C LEU A 82 -30.05 -16.14 -1.05
N SER A 83 -29.18 -15.58 -0.24
CA SER A 83 -29.28 -14.24 0.34
C SER A 83 -28.51 -13.23 -0.52
N PRO A 84 -28.72 -11.89 -0.31
CA PRO A 84 -27.83 -10.88 -0.90
C PRO A 84 -26.37 -11.19 -0.59
N ALA A 85 -25.52 -11.20 -1.61
CA ALA A 85 -24.14 -11.64 -1.50
C ALA A 85 -23.16 -10.48 -1.50
N ILE A 86 -22.16 -10.54 -0.61
CA ILE A 86 -21.02 -9.60 -0.53
C ILE A 86 -19.74 -10.41 -0.66
N SER A 87 -18.90 -10.04 -1.63
CA SER A 87 -17.57 -10.62 -1.82
C SER A 87 -16.48 -9.80 -1.13
N ILE A 88 -15.57 -10.49 -0.47
CA ILE A 88 -14.35 -9.92 0.12
C ILE A 88 -13.17 -10.66 -0.47
N ASP A 89 -12.76 -10.22 -1.67
CA ASP A 89 -11.65 -10.79 -2.43
C ASP A 89 -10.30 -10.12 -2.13
N GLN A 90 -9.21 -10.78 -2.54
CA GLN A 90 -7.84 -10.30 -2.32
C GLN A 90 -7.36 -9.34 -3.43
N LYS A 91 -7.98 -9.36 -4.63
CA LYS A 91 -7.41 -8.78 -5.86
C LYS A 91 -7.50 -7.26 -5.99
N THR A 92 -8.30 -6.57 -5.20
CA THR A 92 -8.59 -5.13 -5.39
C THR A 92 -7.97 -4.25 -4.32
N THR A 93 -6.68 -3.97 -4.40
CA THR A 93 -6.07 -2.87 -3.64
C THR A 93 -6.39 -1.53 -4.32
N SER A 94 -6.83 -0.54 -3.56
CA SER A 94 -7.06 0.80 -4.10
C SER A 94 -5.74 1.39 -4.62
N ARG A 95 -5.72 1.76 -5.91
CA ARG A 95 -4.57 2.44 -6.53
C ARG A 95 -4.57 3.96 -6.29
N ASN A 96 -5.61 4.48 -5.65
CA ASN A 96 -5.72 5.91 -5.40
C ASN A 96 -4.70 6.33 -4.32
N PRO A 97 -3.75 7.25 -4.63
CA PRO A 97 -2.72 7.67 -3.67
C PRO A 97 -3.27 8.47 -2.49
N ARG A 98 -4.52 8.94 -2.57
CA ARG A 98 -5.18 9.66 -1.49
C ARG A 98 -5.91 8.74 -0.51
N SER A 99 -6.14 7.47 -0.87
CA SER A 99 -6.80 6.52 0.04
C SER A 99 -5.87 6.12 1.17
N THR A 100 -6.37 6.19 2.41
CA THR A 100 -5.67 5.76 3.63
C THR A 100 -6.51 4.71 4.36
N VAL A 101 -5.92 4.02 5.34
CA VAL A 101 -6.66 3.11 6.23
C VAL A 101 -7.87 3.84 6.81
N GLY A 102 -7.68 5.03 7.39
CA GLY A 102 -8.75 5.82 7.99
C GLY A 102 -9.89 6.20 7.02
N THR A 103 -9.57 6.46 5.73
CA THR A 103 -10.63 6.79 4.74
C THR A 103 -11.34 5.56 4.20
N VAL A 104 -10.66 4.43 4.07
CA VAL A 104 -11.29 3.17 3.59
C VAL A 104 -12.21 2.59 4.65
N THR A 105 -11.88 2.77 5.93
CA THR A 105 -12.69 2.32 7.08
C THR A 105 -13.77 3.34 7.50
N GLU A 106 -13.86 4.47 6.80
CA GLU A 106 -14.74 5.59 7.13
C GLU A 106 -14.45 6.27 8.48
N ILE A 107 -13.46 5.78 9.24
CA ILE A 107 -13.07 6.37 10.54
C ILE A 107 -12.71 7.84 10.36
N TYR A 108 -12.01 8.19 9.28
CA TYR A 108 -11.58 9.56 9.01
C TYR A 108 -12.77 10.52 8.82
N ASP A 109 -13.90 10.05 8.33
CA ASP A 109 -15.11 10.87 8.18
C ASP A 109 -15.72 11.24 9.54
N TYR A 110 -15.69 10.31 10.50
CA TYR A 110 -16.08 10.58 11.88
C TYR A 110 -15.06 11.46 12.60
N LEU A 111 -13.77 11.30 12.34
CA LEU A 111 -12.73 12.19 12.89
C LEU A 111 -12.91 13.63 12.43
N ARG A 112 -13.17 13.85 11.13
CA ARG A 112 -13.46 15.20 10.61
C ARG A 112 -14.65 15.83 11.31
N LEU A 113 -15.68 15.04 11.59
CA LEU A 113 -16.86 15.51 12.32
C LEU A 113 -16.52 15.82 13.78
N LEU A 114 -15.72 14.99 14.43
CA LEU A 114 -15.30 15.18 15.82
C LEU A 114 -14.50 16.48 15.98
N TRP A 115 -13.44 16.66 15.16
CA TRP A 115 -12.61 17.88 15.19
C TRP A 115 -13.38 19.14 14.83
N ALA A 116 -14.36 19.05 13.95
CA ALA A 116 -15.22 20.19 13.63
C ALA A 116 -16.21 20.56 14.76
N ARG A 117 -16.55 19.63 15.67
CA ARG A 117 -17.58 19.85 16.69
C ARG A 117 -17.02 20.18 18.08
N ILE A 118 -15.92 19.56 18.45
CA ILE A 118 -15.30 19.74 19.78
C ILE A 118 -13.83 20.19 19.68
N GLY A 119 -13.32 20.44 18.47
CA GLY A 119 -11.95 20.88 18.26
C GLY A 119 -11.74 22.33 18.74
N VAL A 120 -10.64 22.56 19.45
CA VAL A 120 -10.19 23.87 19.90
C VAL A 120 -9.15 24.40 18.90
N PRO A 121 -9.38 25.54 18.25
CA PRO A 121 -8.44 26.10 17.29
C PRO A 121 -7.30 26.86 17.98
N TYR A 122 -6.08 26.67 17.49
CA TYR A 122 -4.88 27.37 17.89
C TYR A 122 -4.31 28.18 16.72
N CYS A 123 -3.55 29.20 17.00
CA CYS A 123 -2.87 29.97 15.95
C CYS A 123 -1.72 29.15 15.35
N PRO A 124 -1.68 28.94 14.03
CA PRO A 124 -0.60 28.18 13.40
C PRO A 124 0.77 28.91 13.46
N GLU A 125 0.80 30.24 13.76
CA GLU A 125 2.04 31.00 13.82
C GLU A 125 2.58 31.13 15.24
N CYS A 126 1.72 31.43 16.23
CA CYS A 126 2.15 31.69 17.61
C CYS A 126 1.72 30.63 18.61
N GLY A 127 0.86 29.69 18.23
CA GLY A 127 0.42 28.58 19.08
C GLY A 127 -0.61 28.94 20.13
N GLU A 128 -1.10 30.18 20.18
CA GLU A 128 -2.12 30.58 21.14
C GLU A 128 -3.51 30.09 20.80
N GLU A 129 -4.33 29.81 21.79
CA GLU A 129 -5.71 29.40 21.62
C GLU A 129 -6.55 30.53 21.02
N ILE A 130 -7.34 30.19 20.00
CA ILE A 130 -8.21 31.14 19.33
C ILE A 130 -9.66 30.87 19.76
N THR A 131 -10.23 31.79 20.50
CA THR A 131 -11.62 31.72 20.91
C THR A 131 -12.48 32.69 20.12
N GLY A 132 -13.49 32.19 19.43
CA GLY A 132 -14.55 33.02 18.84
C GLY A 132 -15.52 33.46 19.93
N GLN A 133 -15.83 34.74 19.99
CA GLN A 133 -16.81 35.31 20.95
C GLN A 133 -18.06 35.73 20.19
N THR A 134 -19.24 35.32 20.67
CA THR A 134 -20.48 35.88 20.14
C THR A 134 -20.61 37.38 20.45
N GLN A 135 -21.32 38.14 19.62
CA GLN A 135 -21.59 39.56 19.88
C GLN A 135 -22.18 39.77 21.28
N GLU A 136 -23.06 38.89 21.73
CA GLU A 136 -23.65 38.94 23.06
C GLU A 136 -22.58 38.79 24.17
N GLN A 137 -21.66 37.86 24.01
CA GLN A 137 -20.54 37.66 24.96
C GLN A 137 -19.60 38.88 25.01
N ILE A 138 -19.32 39.48 23.82
CA ILE A 138 -18.52 40.71 23.72
C ILE A 138 -19.22 41.86 24.44
N VAL A 139 -20.52 42.05 24.22
CA VAL A 139 -21.33 43.03 24.89
C VAL A 139 -21.39 42.79 26.41
N ASP A 140 -21.62 41.54 26.85
CA ASP A 140 -21.65 41.17 28.26
C ASP A 140 -20.30 41.49 28.94
N ARG A 141 -19.18 41.16 28.27
CA ARG A 141 -17.86 41.50 28.81
C ARG A 141 -17.61 43.00 28.89
N LEU A 142 -18.03 43.78 27.89
CA LEU A 142 -17.91 45.22 27.92
C LEU A 142 -18.80 45.84 28.99
N MET A 143 -19.97 45.26 29.24
CA MET A 143 -20.89 45.72 30.32
C MET A 143 -20.32 45.49 31.73
N THR A 144 -19.22 44.75 31.90
CA THR A 144 -18.51 44.62 33.19
C THR A 144 -17.57 45.79 33.50
N LEU A 145 -17.33 46.69 32.54
CA LEU A 145 -16.55 47.90 32.78
C LEU A 145 -17.20 48.80 33.83
N GLU A 146 -16.40 49.52 34.60
CA GLU A 146 -16.87 50.40 35.64
C GLU A 146 -17.86 51.46 35.13
N PRO A 147 -18.96 51.74 35.83
CA PRO A 147 -19.89 52.80 35.47
C PRO A 147 -19.19 54.14 35.35
N GLY A 148 -19.38 54.83 34.23
CA GLY A 148 -18.73 56.12 33.95
C GLY A 148 -17.52 56.03 33.06
N THR A 149 -16.93 54.86 32.84
CA THR A 149 -15.79 54.64 31.92
C THR A 149 -16.14 55.07 30.50
N LYS A 150 -15.28 55.93 29.91
CA LYS A 150 -15.41 56.32 28.49
C LYS A 150 -14.58 55.36 27.64
N PHE A 151 -15.16 54.86 26.58
CA PHE A 151 -14.50 53.99 25.65
C PHE A 151 -14.96 54.23 24.20
N MET A 152 -14.18 53.73 23.26
CA MET A 152 -14.40 53.91 21.84
C MET A 152 -14.44 52.53 21.17
N VAL A 153 -15.56 52.22 20.50
CA VAL A 153 -15.70 50.99 19.67
C VAL A 153 -15.22 51.30 18.28
N MET A 154 -14.29 50.48 17.79
CA MET A 154 -13.61 50.66 16.49
C MET A 154 -13.64 49.38 15.69
N ALA A 155 -13.56 49.50 14.38
CA ALA A 155 -13.41 48.43 13.39
C ALA A 155 -12.01 48.46 12.78
N PRO A 156 -11.11 47.50 13.03
CA PRO A 156 -9.78 47.46 12.48
C PRO A 156 -9.81 46.95 11.02
N VAL A 157 -10.01 47.86 10.06
CA VAL A 157 -10.15 47.54 8.62
C VAL A 157 -8.83 47.30 7.92
N VAL A 158 -7.70 47.76 8.48
CA VAL A 158 -6.35 47.49 8.00
C VAL A 158 -5.44 47.22 9.19
N ARG A 159 -4.70 46.07 9.16
CA ARG A 159 -3.74 45.70 10.19
C ARG A 159 -2.41 45.32 9.55
N GLY A 160 -1.37 46.10 9.79
CA GLY A 160 0.00 45.81 9.39
C GLY A 160 0.24 45.61 7.88
N ARG A 161 -0.63 46.18 7.01
CA ARG A 161 -0.54 46.00 5.55
C ARG A 161 -0.02 47.26 4.88
N LYS A 162 0.76 47.04 3.80
CA LYS A 162 1.25 48.15 2.93
C LYS A 162 0.15 48.59 1.99
N GLY A 163 0.02 49.90 1.76
CA GLY A 163 -0.95 50.48 0.83
C GLY A 163 -1.19 51.95 1.08
N GLU A 164 -1.85 52.65 0.14
CA GLU A 164 -2.21 54.09 0.25
C GLU A 164 -3.58 54.30 0.90
N TYR A 165 -4.47 53.33 0.85
CA TYR A 165 -5.81 53.25 1.46
C TYR A 165 -6.75 54.47 1.25
N GLY A 166 -6.43 55.44 0.38
CA GLY A 166 -7.23 56.61 0.15
C GLY A 166 -8.68 56.35 -0.25
N LYS A 167 -8.88 55.33 -1.13
CA LYS A 167 -10.25 54.89 -1.54
C LYS A 167 -11.05 54.28 -0.40
N LEU A 168 -10.39 53.50 0.47
CA LEU A 168 -11.02 52.89 1.65
C LEU A 168 -11.49 53.97 2.61
N LEU A 169 -10.63 54.95 2.93
CA LEU A 169 -10.95 56.04 3.87
C LEU A 169 -12.07 56.94 3.28
N GLU A 170 -12.08 57.16 1.99
CA GLU A 170 -13.16 57.91 1.32
C GLU A 170 -14.49 57.13 1.35
N GLN A 171 -14.44 55.81 1.16
CA GLN A 171 -15.62 54.94 1.27
C GLN A 171 -16.20 55.00 2.70
N MET A 172 -15.39 54.89 3.74
CA MET A 172 -15.83 55.00 5.14
C MET A 172 -16.45 56.34 5.43
N ARG A 173 -15.94 57.43 4.86
CA ARG A 173 -16.51 58.76 4.97
C ARG A 173 -17.90 58.82 4.32
N LEU A 174 -18.06 58.23 3.13
CA LEU A 174 -19.36 58.21 2.44
C LEU A 174 -20.41 57.37 3.18
N GLU A 175 -20.00 56.34 3.90
CA GLU A 175 -20.81 55.48 4.75
C GLU A 175 -21.21 56.19 6.11
N GLY A 176 -20.66 57.40 6.34
CA GLY A 176 -21.07 58.25 7.47
C GLY A 176 -20.13 58.22 8.68
N TYR A 177 -19.03 57.52 8.60
CA TYR A 177 -18.03 57.53 9.68
C TYR A 177 -17.22 58.83 9.66
N SER A 178 -16.96 59.40 10.86
CA SER A 178 -16.33 60.73 10.97
C SER A 178 -14.84 60.66 11.32
N ARG A 179 -14.38 59.58 11.90
CA ARG A 179 -13.02 59.43 12.44
C ARG A 179 -12.47 58.04 12.24
N ALA A 180 -11.12 57.95 12.08
CA ALA A 180 -10.35 56.71 12.13
C ALA A 180 -9.07 56.91 12.94
N LYS A 181 -8.61 55.84 13.59
CA LYS A 181 -7.31 55.79 14.25
C LYS A 181 -6.33 55.24 13.20
N VAL A 182 -5.39 56.05 12.75
CA VAL A 182 -4.42 55.70 11.72
C VAL A 182 -3.04 55.68 12.32
N ASN A 183 -2.37 54.50 12.30
CA ASN A 183 -1.04 54.34 12.93
C ASN A 183 -0.95 54.82 14.39
N GLY A 184 -2.06 54.62 15.17
CA GLY A 184 -2.12 55.04 16.56
C GLY A 184 -2.66 56.46 16.79
N GLU A 185 -2.78 57.29 15.73
CA GLU A 185 -3.29 58.66 15.85
C GLU A 185 -4.76 58.75 15.41
N LEU A 186 -5.58 59.40 16.22
CA LEU A 186 -6.98 59.66 15.91
C LEU A 186 -7.09 60.83 14.93
N ARG A 187 -7.57 60.55 13.70
CA ARG A 187 -7.74 61.52 12.59
C ARG A 187 -9.18 61.63 12.15
N ARG A 188 -9.52 62.75 11.60
CA ARG A 188 -10.84 62.97 10.97
C ARG A 188 -10.82 62.51 9.55
N LEU A 189 -11.89 61.84 9.10
CA LEU A 189 -11.99 61.33 7.73
C LEU A 189 -12.34 62.43 6.71
N ASP A 190 -12.71 63.65 7.15
CA ASP A 190 -12.89 64.84 6.29
C ASP A 190 -11.53 65.57 6.00
N GLU A 191 -10.45 65.20 6.66
CA GLU A 191 -9.11 65.68 6.39
C GLU A 191 -8.39 64.77 5.34
N GLU A 192 -7.46 65.34 4.57
CA GLU A 192 -6.66 64.55 3.65
C GLU A 192 -5.66 63.71 4.41
N ILE A 193 -5.80 62.37 4.35
CA ILE A 193 -4.93 61.39 5.00
C ILE A 193 -4.08 60.75 3.91
N ALA A 194 -2.84 61.26 3.74
CA ALA A 194 -1.90 60.69 2.78
C ALA A 194 -1.03 59.61 3.45
N LEU A 195 -1.10 58.39 2.95
CA LEU A 195 -0.35 57.24 3.43
C LEU A 195 0.63 56.74 2.35
N ASP A 196 1.86 56.44 2.77
CA ASP A 196 2.91 55.95 1.85
C ASP A 196 2.77 54.44 1.65
N LYS A 197 2.55 54.01 0.42
CA LYS A 197 2.39 52.58 0.02
C LYS A 197 3.60 51.68 0.39
N LYS A 198 4.75 52.24 0.75
CA LYS A 198 5.93 51.46 1.11
C LYS A 198 5.92 50.99 2.55
N TYR A 199 5.19 51.66 3.43
CA TYR A 199 5.09 51.34 4.85
C TYR A 199 3.86 50.51 5.16
N LYS A 200 3.93 49.80 6.28
CA LYS A 200 2.75 49.09 6.87
C LYS A 200 1.91 50.09 7.63
N HIS A 201 0.61 49.99 7.51
CA HIS A 201 -0.35 50.88 8.20
C HIS A 201 -1.37 50.06 8.98
N ASP A 202 -1.82 50.62 10.08
CA ASP A 202 -2.93 50.17 10.89
C ASP A 202 -4.01 51.23 10.86
N ILE A 203 -5.26 50.82 10.48
CA ILE A 203 -6.40 51.70 10.34
C ILE A 203 -7.59 51.09 11.03
N SER A 204 -8.09 51.72 12.10
CA SER A 204 -9.31 51.32 12.80
C SER A 204 -10.34 52.45 12.70
N VAL A 205 -11.47 52.15 12.06
CA VAL A 205 -12.60 53.12 11.91
C VAL A 205 -13.35 53.23 13.23
N VAL A 206 -13.58 54.43 13.69
CA VAL A 206 -14.35 54.68 14.90
C VAL A 206 -15.82 54.58 14.63
N VAL A 207 -16.44 53.55 15.20
CA VAL A 207 -17.88 53.29 15.03
C VAL A 207 -18.69 54.12 16.05
N ASP A 208 -18.32 54.06 17.32
CA ASP A 208 -19.03 54.86 18.36
C ASP A 208 -18.10 55.20 19.51
N ARG A 209 -18.48 56.28 20.27
CA ARG A 209 -17.81 56.70 21.51
C ARG A 209 -18.83 56.70 22.63
N LEU A 210 -18.63 55.84 23.58
CA LEU A 210 -19.63 55.50 24.58
C LEU A 210 -19.11 55.82 26.00
N VAL A 211 -20.05 55.96 26.89
CA VAL A 211 -19.79 56.11 28.33
C VAL A 211 -20.58 55.01 29.03
N MET A 212 -19.93 54.20 29.83
CA MET A 212 -20.55 53.06 30.47
C MET A 212 -21.70 53.49 31.42
N LYS A 213 -22.88 52.95 31.14
CA LYS A 213 -24.13 53.16 31.91
C LYS A 213 -24.98 51.88 31.87
N ASN A 214 -25.83 51.71 32.85
CA ASN A 214 -26.68 50.51 32.96
C ASN A 214 -27.69 50.32 31.79
N ASP A 215 -28.05 51.37 31.07
CA ASP A 215 -28.97 51.40 29.95
C ASP A 215 -28.27 51.35 28.58
N LEU A 216 -26.95 51.18 28.54
CA LEU A 216 -26.14 51.23 27.30
C LEU A 216 -26.24 50.01 26.44
N ARG A 217 -26.70 48.87 26.95
CA ARG A 217 -26.65 47.55 26.32
C ARG A 217 -27.12 47.55 24.86
N ARG A 218 -28.25 48.18 24.57
CA ARG A 218 -28.80 48.17 23.19
C ARG A 218 -27.90 48.92 22.22
N ARG A 219 -27.44 50.13 22.57
CA ARG A 219 -26.56 50.92 21.71
C ARG A 219 -25.18 50.29 21.56
N LEU A 220 -24.69 49.65 22.61
CA LEU A 220 -23.43 48.90 22.57
C LEU A 220 -23.56 47.70 21.63
N SER A 221 -24.67 46.96 21.64
CA SER A 221 -24.93 45.85 20.71
C SER A 221 -24.94 46.34 19.25
N GLU A 222 -25.64 47.45 18.98
CA GLU A 222 -25.68 48.07 17.65
C GLU A 222 -24.27 48.50 17.18
N SER A 223 -23.45 49.05 18.08
CA SER A 223 -22.08 49.48 17.77
C SER A 223 -21.12 48.29 17.56
N VAL A 224 -21.26 47.25 18.35
CA VAL A 224 -20.48 45.99 18.19
C VAL A 224 -20.82 45.30 16.88
N GLU A 225 -22.11 45.19 16.52
CA GLU A 225 -22.58 44.65 15.26
C GLU A 225 -22.05 45.42 14.07
N ALA A 226 -22.11 46.76 14.12
CA ALA A 226 -21.59 47.62 13.07
C ALA A 226 -20.06 47.48 12.90
N ALA A 227 -19.30 47.40 14.01
CA ALA A 227 -17.86 47.21 13.99
C ALA A 227 -17.48 45.86 13.41
N ALA A 228 -18.17 44.81 13.84
CA ALA A 228 -17.97 43.44 13.32
C ALA A 228 -18.22 43.36 11.79
N GLY A 229 -19.31 44.00 11.32
CA GLY A 229 -19.64 44.03 9.90
C GLY A 229 -18.56 44.72 9.03
N LEU A 230 -17.93 45.78 9.51
CA LEU A 230 -16.90 46.54 8.82
C LEU A 230 -15.55 45.80 8.75
N ALA A 231 -15.17 45.11 9.81
CA ALA A 231 -13.87 44.51 9.98
C ALA A 231 -13.88 42.98 9.99
N ALA A 232 -14.83 42.39 9.27
CA ALA A 232 -14.98 40.92 9.12
C ALA A 232 -14.96 40.20 10.47
N GLY A 233 -15.73 40.71 11.44
CA GLY A 233 -15.89 40.12 12.79
C GLY A 233 -14.87 40.58 13.82
N LEU A 234 -13.91 41.44 13.48
CA LEU A 234 -12.94 42.01 14.42
C LEU A 234 -13.47 43.31 15.01
N ILE A 235 -13.29 43.48 16.31
CA ILE A 235 -13.75 44.66 17.06
C ILE A 235 -12.63 45.09 17.99
N GLU A 236 -12.28 46.37 17.94
CA GLU A 236 -11.36 47.01 18.90
C GLU A 236 -12.14 47.94 19.82
N VAL A 237 -11.85 47.88 21.13
CA VAL A 237 -12.41 48.80 22.11
C VAL A 237 -11.27 49.46 22.88
N GLU A 238 -11.11 50.76 22.73
CA GLU A 238 -10.12 51.55 23.46
C GLU A 238 -10.74 52.25 24.64
N ILE A 239 -10.15 52.10 25.82
CA ILE A 239 -10.54 52.79 27.03
C ILE A 239 -9.93 54.19 27.04
N LEU A 240 -10.76 55.22 27.21
CA LEU A 240 -10.35 56.60 27.03
C LEU A 240 -10.09 57.34 28.36
N ASP A 241 -10.51 56.76 29.51
CA ASP A 241 -10.26 57.38 30.83
C ASP A 241 -10.17 56.30 31.93
N GLY A 242 -9.77 56.69 33.15
CA GLY A 242 -9.61 55.77 34.29
C GLY A 242 -8.20 55.15 34.38
N GLU A 243 -8.05 54.16 35.24
CA GLU A 243 -6.76 53.47 35.44
C GLU A 243 -6.28 52.68 34.21
N GLN A 244 -7.20 52.29 33.34
CA GLN A 244 -6.95 51.52 32.11
C GLN A 244 -6.88 52.42 30.85
N GLN A 245 -6.71 53.74 31.02
CA GLN A 245 -6.66 54.65 29.85
C GLN A 245 -5.59 54.26 28.82
N GLY A 246 -6.01 54.10 27.55
CA GLY A 246 -5.15 53.69 26.44
C GLY A 246 -5.05 52.18 26.25
N GLU A 247 -5.67 51.38 27.09
CA GLU A 247 -5.81 49.93 26.87
C GLU A 247 -6.76 49.68 25.69
N ILE A 248 -6.32 48.79 24.80
CA ILE A 248 -7.10 48.36 23.64
C ILE A 248 -7.52 46.92 23.89
N LEU A 249 -8.80 46.68 24.06
CA LEU A 249 -9.41 45.39 24.13
C LEU A 249 -9.77 44.93 22.70
N LEU A 250 -9.23 43.81 22.27
CA LEU A 250 -9.52 43.24 20.98
C LEU A 250 -10.44 42.03 21.11
N PHE A 251 -11.48 42.00 20.28
CA PHE A 251 -12.48 40.94 20.24
C PHE A 251 -12.63 40.41 18.82
N SER A 252 -13.00 39.15 18.66
CA SER A 252 -13.23 38.56 17.36
C SER A 252 -14.46 37.65 17.40
N GLU A 253 -15.37 37.90 16.47
CA GLU A 253 -16.49 36.98 16.21
C GLU A 253 -16.04 35.74 15.42
N GLN A 254 -15.01 35.91 14.60
CA GLN A 254 -14.38 34.82 13.83
C GLN A 254 -13.21 34.29 14.59
N PHE A 255 -12.86 33.03 14.29
CA PHE A 255 -11.62 32.42 14.81
C PHE A 255 -10.37 33.12 14.23
N ALA A 256 -10.01 34.25 14.84
CA ALA A 256 -8.83 35.04 14.46
C ALA A 256 -7.90 35.22 15.66
N CYS A 257 -6.59 35.01 15.43
CA CYS A 257 -5.57 35.23 16.42
C CYS A 257 -5.46 36.73 16.76
N LEU A 258 -5.61 37.09 18.01
CA LEU A 258 -5.50 38.47 18.45
C LEU A 258 -4.09 39.04 18.32
N ASN A 259 -3.04 38.18 18.41
CA ASN A 259 -1.64 38.56 18.32
C ASN A 259 -1.13 38.67 16.88
N CYS A 260 -1.35 37.64 16.06
CA CYS A 260 -0.82 37.53 14.69
C CYS A 260 -1.79 38.05 13.63
N GLY A 261 -3.07 38.16 13.94
CA GLY A 261 -4.11 38.51 12.97
C GLY A 261 -4.45 37.39 11.97
N THR A 262 -3.89 36.18 12.19
CA THR A 262 -4.15 35.00 11.36
C THR A 262 -5.56 34.51 11.64
N SER A 263 -6.36 34.35 10.58
CA SER A 263 -7.76 33.89 10.67
C SER A 263 -7.84 32.41 10.34
N ILE A 264 -8.54 31.63 11.15
CA ILE A 264 -8.90 30.26 10.90
C ILE A 264 -10.31 30.22 10.28
N PRO A 265 -10.53 29.47 9.20
CA PRO A 265 -11.87 29.33 8.62
C PRO A 265 -12.83 28.66 9.61
N GLU A 266 -14.12 28.84 9.39
CA GLU A 266 -15.17 28.18 10.19
C GLU A 266 -14.91 26.67 10.30
N LEU A 267 -15.05 26.11 11.51
CA LEU A 267 -14.75 24.70 11.79
C LEU A 267 -15.81 23.77 11.18
N GLU A 268 -15.70 23.54 9.89
CA GLU A 268 -16.54 22.59 9.16
C GLU A 268 -15.76 21.30 8.83
N PRO A 269 -16.42 20.15 8.71
CA PRO A 269 -15.75 18.88 8.35
C PRO A 269 -14.93 18.94 7.06
N ARG A 270 -15.27 19.86 6.12
CA ARG A 270 -14.54 20.00 4.83
C ARG A 270 -13.13 20.56 4.98
N ILE A 271 -12.84 21.36 6.02
CA ILE A 271 -11.49 21.89 6.24
C ILE A 271 -10.50 20.83 6.75
N PHE A 272 -11.01 19.74 7.31
CA PHE A 272 -10.24 18.58 7.74
C PHE A 272 -10.12 17.50 6.66
N SER A 273 -10.60 17.77 5.43
CA SER A 273 -10.52 16.82 4.33
C SER A 273 -9.34 17.13 3.41
N PHE A 274 -8.37 16.24 3.35
CA PHE A 274 -7.27 16.35 2.38
C PHE A 274 -7.69 16.04 0.93
N ASN A 275 -8.93 15.59 0.70
CA ASN A 275 -9.54 15.45 -0.62
C ASN A 275 -10.31 16.69 -1.06
N SER A 276 -10.48 17.67 -0.17
CA SER A 276 -11.15 18.93 -0.44
C SER A 276 -10.13 20.06 -0.63
N PRO A 277 -10.31 20.97 -1.59
CA PRO A 277 -9.45 22.14 -1.76
C PRO A 277 -9.39 23.05 -0.51
N HIS A 278 -10.41 22.99 0.36
CA HIS A 278 -10.48 23.78 1.57
C HIS A 278 -9.55 23.29 2.69
N GLY A 279 -9.24 21.99 2.72
CA GLY A 279 -8.41 21.39 3.77
C GLY A 279 -7.07 20.85 3.26
N ALA A 280 -6.96 20.56 1.95
CA ALA A 280 -5.74 19.98 1.38
C ALA A 280 -4.57 20.96 1.43
N CYS A 281 -3.39 20.49 1.80
CA CYS A 281 -2.15 21.26 1.70
C CYS A 281 -1.96 21.79 0.27
N ASP A 282 -1.69 23.08 0.12
CA ASP A 282 -1.59 23.73 -1.20
C ASP A 282 -0.41 23.20 -2.04
N ARG A 283 0.65 22.75 -1.41
CA ARG A 283 1.86 22.27 -2.12
C ARG A 283 1.73 20.85 -2.63
N CYS A 284 1.18 19.92 -1.84
CA CYS A 284 1.04 18.52 -2.24
C CYS A 284 -0.39 18.14 -2.66
N HIS A 285 -1.31 19.09 -2.63
CA HIS A 285 -2.73 18.89 -2.96
C HIS A 285 -3.36 17.68 -2.24
N GLY A 286 -3.00 17.50 -0.96
CA GLY A 286 -3.53 16.42 -0.11
C GLY A 286 -2.85 15.06 -0.27
N LEU A 287 -1.76 14.97 -1.03
CA LEU A 287 -1.02 13.72 -1.18
C LEU A 287 -0.14 13.38 0.04
N GLY A 288 0.38 14.41 0.73
CA GLY A 288 1.31 14.26 1.86
C GLY A 288 2.76 14.08 1.44
N PHE A 289 3.03 13.76 0.18
CA PHE A 289 4.35 13.54 -0.35
C PHE A 289 4.53 14.24 -1.70
N GLN A 290 5.78 14.38 -2.11
CA GLN A 290 6.17 14.82 -3.45
C GLN A 290 7.12 13.80 -4.04
N ARG A 291 7.02 13.56 -5.35
CA ARG A 291 8.02 12.79 -6.11
C ARG A 291 9.13 13.72 -6.51
N VAL A 292 10.31 13.46 -6.00
CA VAL A 292 11.52 14.24 -6.28
C VAL A 292 12.62 13.32 -6.77
N ILE A 293 13.54 13.86 -7.56
CA ILE A 293 14.74 13.12 -7.94
C ILE A 293 15.56 12.84 -6.67
N ASP A 294 15.84 11.58 -6.40
CA ASP A 294 16.57 11.15 -5.22
C ASP A 294 18.07 11.07 -5.54
N PRO A 295 18.93 11.82 -4.83
CA PRO A 295 20.37 11.74 -5.01
C PRO A 295 20.95 10.34 -4.80
N GLU A 296 20.40 9.51 -3.92
CA GLU A 296 20.84 8.14 -3.68
C GLU A 296 20.53 7.22 -4.87
N LEU A 297 19.40 7.44 -5.55
CA LEU A 297 19.07 6.71 -6.78
C LEU A 297 19.87 7.21 -7.99
N VAL A 298 20.31 8.46 -7.96
CA VAL A 298 21.19 9.06 -8.98
C VAL A 298 22.62 8.54 -8.83
N VAL A 299 23.09 8.34 -7.59
CA VAL A 299 24.42 7.80 -7.25
C VAL A 299 24.25 6.53 -6.41
N PRO A 300 23.88 5.41 -7.03
CA PRO A 300 23.61 4.16 -6.31
C PRO A 300 24.88 3.47 -5.78
N ASP A 301 26.03 3.76 -6.33
CA ASP A 301 27.33 3.27 -5.86
C ASP A 301 28.27 4.46 -5.54
N PRO A 302 28.33 4.86 -4.27
CA PRO A 302 29.17 6.00 -3.87
C PRO A 302 30.67 5.68 -3.84
N THR A 303 31.08 4.44 -4.12
CA THR A 303 32.50 4.06 -4.26
C THR A 303 33.08 4.44 -5.61
N LEU A 304 32.23 4.66 -6.62
CA LEU A 304 32.63 5.12 -7.94
C LEU A 304 32.98 6.62 -7.92
N SER A 305 33.94 7.01 -8.76
CA SER A 305 34.26 8.40 -9.01
C SER A 305 33.38 9.02 -10.11
N LEU A 306 33.43 10.34 -10.27
CA LEU A 306 32.77 11.05 -11.37
C LEU A 306 33.30 10.56 -12.74
N ALA A 307 34.57 10.27 -12.85
CA ALA A 307 35.21 9.75 -14.07
C ALA A 307 34.76 8.31 -14.38
N GLU A 308 34.55 7.48 -13.37
CA GLU A 308 34.02 6.12 -13.48
C GLU A 308 32.50 6.08 -13.70
N GLY A 309 31.81 7.19 -13.55
CA GLY A 309 30.38 7.35 -13.81
C GLY A 309 29.49 7.16 -12.61
N ALA A 310 29.87 7.68 -11.46
CA ALA A 310 29.03 7.71 -10.25
C ALA A 310 27.62 8.26 -10.52
N LEU A 311 27.51 9.28 -11.38
CA LEU A 311 26.23 9.86 -11.80
C LEU A 311 25.53 8.95 -12.83
N GLN A 312 24.81 7.96 -12.37
CA GLN A 312 24.29 6.87 -13.19
C GLN A 312 23.36 7.30 -14.35
N PRO A 313 22.46 8.30 -14.23
CA PRO A 313 21.62 8.72 -15.36
C PRO A 313 22.43 9.19 -16.57
N TRP A 314 23.64 9.66 -16.33
CA TRP A 314 24.58 10.11 -17.36
C TRP A 314 25.63 9.05 -17.75
N ASN A 315 25.68 7.88 -17.08
CA ASN A 315 26.65 6.83 -17.35
C ASN A 315 26.27 5.95 -18.56
N ARG A 316 24.99 5.57 -18.71
CA ARG A 316 24.51 4.75 -19.84
C ARG A 316 24.38 5.62 -21.10
N GLY A 317 25.34 5.50 -22.02
CA GLY A 317 25.36 6.28 -23.26
C GLY A 317 25.81 7.72 -23.07
N ILE A 318 26.78 7.94 -22.17
CA ILE A 318 27.43 9.24 -22.03
C ILE A 318 27.92 9.69 -23.41
N THR A 319 27.18 10.63 -23.97
CA THR A 319 27.71 11.40 -25.11
C THR A 319 28.97 12.08 -24.61
N ALA A 320 29.95 12.16 -25.47
CA ALA A 320 31.17 12.91 -25.18
C ALA A 320 30.92 14.34 -24.63
N TYR A 321 29.70 14.82 -24.79
CA TYR A 321 29.19 16.08 -24.23
C TYR A 321 29.18 16.09 -22.70
N TRP A 322 28.47 15.16 -22.04
CA TRP A 322 28.34 15.17 -20.57
C TRP A 322 29.67 14.91 -19.87
N ARG A 323 30.48 13.98 -20.39
CA ARG A 323 31.82 13.72 -19.83
C ARG A 323 32.71 14.96 -19.85
N ARG A 324 32.66 15.73 -20.94
CA ARG A 324 33.44 16.99 -21.04
C ARG A 324 32.89 18.06 -20.11
N LEU A 325 31.57 18.20 -20.05
CA LEU A 325 30.95 19.21 -19.18
C LEU A 325 31.24 18.93 -17.71
N ILE A 326 31.09 17.68 -17.27
CA ILE A 326 31.43 17.27 -15.89
C ILE A 326 32.92 17.52 -15.62
N GLY A 327 33.81 17.11 -16.54
CA GLY A 327 35.24 17.36 -16.38
C GLY A 327 35.63 18.84 -16.33
N THR A 328 35.01 19.70 -17.19
CA THR A 328 35.22 21.14 -17.15
C THR A 328 34.76 21.75 -15.81
N VAL A 329 33.60 21.35 -15.32
CA VAL A 329 33.06 21.85 -14.03
C VAL A 329 33.94 21.36 -12.87
N ALA A 330 34.36 20.10 -12.89
CA ALA A 330 35.27 19.56 -11.88
C ALA A 330 36.60 20.35 -11.82
N GLU A 331 37.20 20.65 -13.00
CA GLU A 331 38.44 21.42 -13.10
C GLU A 331 38.28 22.88 -12.62
N GLU A 332 37.21 23.57 -13.04
CA GLU A 332 36.92 24.96 -12.64
C GLU A 332 36.65 25.10 -11.12
N TYR A 333 36.07 24.11 -10.50
CA TYR A 333 35.77 24.12 -9.04
C TYR A 333 36.82 23.38 -8.21
N GLY A 334 37.90 22.89 -8.83
CA GLY A 334 38.98 22.20 -8.13
C GLY A 334 38.57 20.84 -7.52
N VAL A 335 37.57 20.18 -8.10
CA VAL A 335 37.09 18.89 -7.65
C VAL A 335 37.86 17.79 -8.37
N ASP A 336 38.41 16.85 -7.61
CA ASP A 336 39.09 15.68 -8.14
C ASP A 336 38.05 14.67 -8.69
N ALA A 337 37.96 14.56 -10.01
CA ALA A 337 37.01 13.73 -10.71
C ALA A 337 37.26 12.20 -10.55
N ASP A 338 38.49 11.82 -10.16
CA ASP A 338 38.89 10.42 -9.94
C ASP A 338 38.66 9.97 -8.49
N LYS A 339 38.32 10.90 -7.60
CA LYS A 339 38.03 10.61 -6.20
C LYS A 339 36.65 9.96 -6.06
N PRO A 340 36.50 8.87 -5.25
CA PRO A 340 35.20 8.26 -4.96
C PRO A 340 34.17 9.30 -4.50
N TRP A 341 32.91 9.15 -4.96
CA TRP A 341 31.82 10.07 -4.61
C TRP A 341 31.64 10.23 -3.09
N SER A 342 31.76 9.12 -2.34
CA SER A 342 31.66 9.12 -0.87
C SER A 342 32.72 9.95 -0.18
N GLN A 343 33.84 10.24 -0.84
CA GLN A 343 34.93 11.04 -0.29
C GLN A 343 34.89 12.51 -0.72
N LEU A 344 33.97 12.88 -1.62
CA LEU A 344 33.69 14.25 -1.98
C LEU A 344 33.00 14.96 -0.82
N THR A 345 33.31 16.22 -0.60
CA THR A 345 32.61 17.04 0.38
C THR A 345 31.17 17.30 -0.05
N LYS A 346 30.24 17.55 0.89
CA LYS A 346 28.87 17.89 0.57
C LYS A 346 28.72 19.04 -0.42
N LYS A 347 29.61 20.05 -0.34
CA LYS A 347 29.62 21.18 -1.29
C LYS A 347 30.00 20.74 -2.69
N GLU A 348 30.99 19.86 -2.82
CA GLU A 348 31.42 19.31 -4.11
C GLU A 348 30.29 18.44 -4.72
N GLN A 349 29.68 17.61 -3.91
CA GLN A 349 28.52 16.80 -4.35
C GLN A 349 27.33 17.66 -4.81
N GLU A 350 27.04 18.75 -4.08
CA GLU A 350 25.96 19.70 -4.38
C GLU A 350 26.11 20.36 -5.76
N ILE A 351 27.36 20.72 -6.16
CA ILE A 351 27.67 21.25 -7.49
C ILE A 351 27.16 20.30 -8.59
N PHE A 352 27.46 19.02 -8.48
CA PHE A 352 27.07 18.05 -9.52
C PHE A 352 25.58 17.64 -9.42
N LEU A 353 25.00 17.65 -8.24
CA LEU A 353 23.59 17.37 -8.04
C LEU A 353 22.69 18.52 -8.48
N ASN A 354 22.95 19.75 -7.99
CA ASN A 354 22.04 20.89 -8.14
C ASN A 354 22.53 21.96 -9.12
N GLY A 355 23.83 21.84 -9.57
CA GLY A 355 24.41 22.72 -10.57
C GLY A 355 25.09 23.95 -9.97
N THR A 356 25.52 24.84 -10.86
CA THR A 356 26.33 26.02 -10.54
C THR A 356 25.55 27.34 -10.64
N GLY A 357 24.23 27.30 -10.58
CA GLY A 357 23.36 28.47 -10.70
C GLY A 357 23.37 29.08 -12.11
N GLU A 358 23.56 30.38 -12.23
CA GLU A 358 23.55 31.10 -13.52
C GLU A 358 24.91 31.14 -14.21
N GLU A 359 25.98 30.59 -13.61
CA GLU A 359 27.31 30.58 -14.18
C GLU A 359 27.41 29.78 -15.47
N ARG A 360 28.19 30.30 -16.44
CA ARG A 360 28.39 29.65 -17.73
C ARG A 360 29.81 29.19 -17.88
N HIS A 361 29.99 27.90 -18.04
CA HIS A 361 31.27 27.21 -18.20
C HIS A 361 31.70 27.15 -19.65
N GLN A 362 32.99 27.38 -19.92
CA GLN A 362 33.53 27.35 -21.26
C GLN A 362 34.04 25.95 -21.59
N VAL A 363 33.23 25.14 -22.22
CA VAL A 363 33.59 23.79 -22.64
C VAL A 363 34.36 23.84 -23.96
N THR A 364 35.55 23.28 -23.96
CA THR A 364 36.43 23.21 -25.16
C THR A 364 36.50 21.75 -25.67
N TYR A 365 36.40 21.56 -26.96
CA TYR A 365 36.53 20.26 -27.58
C TYR A 365 37.21 20.29 -28.95
N THR A 366 37.85 19.21 -29.31
CA THR A 366 38.40 19.01 -30.65
C THR A 366 37.39 18.21 -31.49
N ASN A 367 36.94 18.78 -32.62
CA ASN A 367 36.01 18.13 -33.50
C ASN A 367 36.68 17.02 -34.33
N ARG A 368 35.89 16.23 -35.08
CA ARG A 368 36.39 15.13 -35.92
C ARG A 368 37.37 15.55 -37.01
N PHE A 369 37.54 16.84 -37.27
CA PHE A 369 38.46 17.39 -38.23
C PHE A 369 39.73 18.02 -37.55
N GLY A 370 39.96 17.73 -36.24
CA GLY A 370 41.13 18.23 -35.52
C GLY A 370 41.06 19.71 -35.11
N ARG A 371 39.97 20.42 -35.36
CA ARG A 371 39.83 21.83 -35.01
C ARG A 371 39.32 22.03 -33.59
N ARG A 372 39.96 22.82 -32.79
CA ARG A 372 39.57 23.21 -31.44
C ARG A 372 38.36 24.16 -31.49
N ARG A 373 37.28 23.83 -30.78
CA ARG A 373 36.07 24.63 -30.68
C ARG A 373 35.67 24.76 -29.21
N SER A 374 35.09 25.91 -28.86
CA SER A 374 34.55 26.15 -27.51
C SER A 374 33.16 26.73 -27.58
N TYR A 375 32.38 26.46 -26.56
CA TYR A 375 31.05 27.02 -26.36
C TYR A 375 30.80 27.26 -24.86
N LYS A 376 29.94 28.22 -24.55
CA LYS A 376 29.55 28.52 -23.16
C LYS A 376 28.21 27.85 -22.84
N VAL A 377 28.17 27.08 -21.77
CA VAL A 377 26.98 26.36 -21.33
C VAL A 377 26.79 26.54 -19.83
N ARG A 378 25.55 26.62 -19.37
CA ARG A 378 25.17 26.56 -17.97
C ARG A 378 25.17 25.11 -17.50
N PHE A 379 25.67 24.82 -16.32
CA PHE A 379 25.60 23.51 -15.70
C PHE A 379 24.47 23.50 -14.69
N GLU A 380 23.35 22.90 -15.09
CA GLU A 380 22.13 22.86 -14.27
C GLU A 380 22.13 21.80 -13.16
N GLY A 381 23.16 20.91 -13.14
CA GLY A 381 23.18 19.76 -12.24
C GLY A 381 22.26 18.62 -12.70
N ILE A 382 22.51 17.42 -12.16
CA ILE A 382 21.79 16.22 -12.63
C ILE A 382 20.34 16.18 -12.16
N VAL A 383 20.06 16.63 -10.94
CA VAL A 383 18.73 16.67 -10.35
C VAL A 383 17.82 17.60 -11.15
N ASN A 384 18.26 18.85 -11.35
CA ASN A 384 17.49 19.83 -12.12
C ASN A 384 17.33 19.42 -13.59
N ASN A 385 18.37 18.80 -14.19
CA ASN A 385 18.28 18.28 -15.56
C ASN A 385 17.23 17.17 -15.70
N LEU A 386 17.20 16.23 -14.75
CA LEU A 386 16.20 15.15 -14.77
C LEU A 386 14.80 15.70 -14.49
N GLN A 387 14.66 16.63 -13.54
CA GLN A 387 13.38 17.25 -13.20
C GLN A 387 12.80 17.98 -14.42
N ARG A 388 13.57 18.86 -15.04
CA ARG A 388 13.16 19.59 -16.26
C ARG A 388 12.79 18.63 -17.39
N ARG A 389 13.60 17.58 -17.62
CA ARG A 389 13.31 16.59 -18.67
C ARG A 389 12.05 15.76 -18.36
N TYR A 390 11.73 15.52 -17.10
CA TYR A 390 10.50 14.87 -16.69
C TYR A 390 9.28 15.71 -17.02
N GLU A 391 9.36 17.02 -16.81
CA GLU A 391 8.29 17.97 -17.08
C GLU A 391 8.10 18.22 -18.61
N GLU A 392 9.19 18.27 -19.37
CA GLU A 392 9.18 18.61 -20.80
C GLU A 392 8.94 17.37 -21.72
N THR A 393 9.03 16.12 -21.22
CA THR A 393 8.97 14.95 -22.10
C THR A 393 7.56 14.49 -22.40
N ASP A 394 7.23 14.32 -23.68
CA ASP A 394 6.00 13.67 -24.15
C ASP A 394 6.14 12.14 -24.28
N SER A 395 7.36 11.61 -24.16
CA SER A 395 7.64 10.17 -24.27
C SER A 395 7.43 9.45 -22.96
N GLU A 396 6.42 8.58 -22.91
CA GLU A 396 6.10 7.73 -21.75
C GLU A 396 7.30 6.88 -21.30
N THR A 397 8.03 6.29 -22.25
CA THR A 397 9.24 5.50 -21.96
C THR A 397 10.36 6.34 -21.32
N ASN A 398 10.53 7.61 -21.74
CA ASN A 398 11.50 8.50 -21.11
C ASN A 398 11.02 8.95 -19.73
N ARG A 399 9.72 9.18 -19.56
CA ARG A 399 9.12 9.52 -18.28
C ARG A 399 9.32 8.38 -17.26
N GLU A 400 8.97 7.15 -17.62
CA GLU A 400 9.20 5.96 -16.80
C GLU A 400 10.67 5.78 -16.43
N ARG A 401 11.58 6.05 -17.37
CA ARG A 401 13.02 5.96 -17.09
C ARG A 401 13.49 7.00 -16.07
N ILE A 402 12.95 8.21 -16.10
CA ILE A 402 13.28 9.26 -15.14
C ILE A 402 12.61 8.96 -13.80
N GLU A 403 11.37 8.45 -13.78
CA GLU A 403 10.68 8.00 -12.56
C GLU A 403 11.48 6.96 -11.78
N GLY A 404 12.29 6.14 -12.47
CA GLY A 404 13.22 5.21 -11.83
C GLY A 404 14.34 5.88 -11.00
N TYR A 405 14.47 7.21 -11.05
CA TYR A 405 15.37 8.00 -10.20
C TYR A 405 14.62 8.89 -9.21
N MET A 406 13.28 8.75 -9.11
CA MET A 406 12.46 9.52 -8.20
C MET A 406 12.08 8.68 -6.98
N ALA A 407 12.06 9.34 -5.82
CA ALA A 407 11.52 8.79 -4.58
C ALA A 407 10.37 9.67 -4.07
N GLU A 408 9.46 9.05 -3.34
CA GLU A 408 8.41 9.77 -2.61
C GLU A 408 9.02 10.30 -1.30
N GLN A 409 9.05 11.63 -1.15
CA GLN A 409 9.51 12.29 0.07
C GLN A 409 8.36 13.04 0.72
N PRO A 410 8.30 13.15 2.06
CA PRO A 410 7.30 13.94 2.74
C PRO A 410 7.23 15.37 2.18
N CYS A 411 6.04 15.90 2.03
CA CYS A 411 5.86 17.27 1.56
C CYS A 411 6.49 18.24 2.56
N PRO A 412 7.39 19.13 2.15
CA PRO A 412 8.11 20.03 3.08
C PRO A 412 7.23 21.10 3.73
N GLN A 413 5.97 21.27 3.30
CA GLN A 413 5.02 22.20 3.90
C GLN A 413 4.16 21.56 4.97
N CYS A 414 3.68 20.35 4.75
CA CYS A 414 2.79 19.65 5.67
C CYS A 414 3.45 18.42 6.32
N GLU A 415 4.71 18.14 6.02
CA GLU A 415 5.51 17.04 6.61
C GLU A 415 4.78 15.68 6.62
N GLY A 416 3.95 15.44 5.60
CA GLY A 416 3.16 14.23 5.48
C GLY A 416 1.72 14.34 6.00
N ALA A 417 1.36 15.39 6.73
CA ALA A 417 0.04 15.57 7.34
C ALA A 417 -1.10 15.83 6.33
N ARG A 418 -0.80 16.10 5.05
CA ARG A 418 -1.75 16.29 3.93
C ARG A 418 -2.65 17.51 4.01
N LEU A 419 -2.77 18.15 5.17
CA LEU A 419 -3.68 19.25 5.45
C LEU A 419 -2.96 20.59 5.48
N ARG A 420 -3.75 21.67 5.42
CA ARG A 420 -3.28 23.04 5.62
C ARG A 420 -2.89 23.30 7.08
N PRO A 421 -1.98 24.27 7.34
CA PRO A 421 -1.58 24.63 8.69
C PRO A 421 -2.75 25.02 9.62
N GLU A 422 -3.75 25.72 9.07
CA GLU A 422 -4.93 26.15 9.82
C GLU A 422 -5.77 24.96 10.30
N SER A 423 -5.89 23.91 9.47
CA SER A 423 -6.61 22.68 9.84
C SER A 423 -5.83 21.86 10.85
N LEU A 424 -4.48 21.84 10.76
CA LEU A 424 -3.60 21.15 11.70
C LEU A 424 -3.53 21.84 13.05
N ALA A 425 -3.80 23.15 13.10
CA ALA A 425 -3.81 23.94 14.32
C ALA A 425 -5.07 23.72 15.19
N VAL A 426 -6.07 22.97 14.70
CA VAL A 426 -7.25 22.60 15.49
C VAL A 426 -6.97 21.29 16.22
N LYS A 427 -7.15 21.29 17.55
CA LYS A 427 -6.80 20.16 18.43
C LYS A 427 -8.00 19.64 19.21
N VAL A 428 -8.04 18.34 19.41
CA VAL A 428 -8.94 17.65 20.36
C VAL A 428 -8.04 16.91 21.34
N GLY A 429 -8.25 17.10 22.64
CA GLY A 429 -7.39 16.50 23.65
C GLY A 429 -5.89 16.80 23.47
N GLY A 430 -5.57 17.98 22.93
CA GLY A 430 -4.19 18.46 22.72
C GLY A 430 -3.52 18.02 21.44
N ILE A 431 -4.12 17.16 20.63
CA ILE A 431 -3.53 16.67 19.34
C ILE A 431 -4.37 17.07 18.12
N SER A 432 -3.71 17.23 16.99
CA SER A 432 -4.34 17.50 15.69
C SER A 432 -4.94 16.21 15.10
N ILE A 433 -5.84 16.35 14.12
CA ILE A 433 -6.39 15.20 13.37
C ILE A 433 -5.30 14.39 12.66
N ALA A 434 -4.21 15.01 12.22
CA ALA A 434 -3.10 14.33 11.56
C ALA A 434 -2.28 13.52 12.56
N GLU A 435 -1.97 14.06 13.73
CA GLU A 435 -1.29 13.35 14.82
C GLU A 435 -2.12 12.15 15.29
N TYR A 436 -3.43 12.32 15.50
CA TYR A 436 -4.31 11.20 15.80
C TYR A 436 -4.31 10.13 14.70
N SER A 437 -4.37 10.56 13.44
CA SER A 437 -4.35 9.62 12.29
C SER A 437 -3.02 8.89 12.13
N ALA A 438 -1.93 9.44 12.66
CA ALA A 438 -0.62 8.78 12.66
C ALA A 438 -0.55 7.62 13.67
N LEU A 439 -1.42 7.61 14.69
CA LEU A 439 -1.51 6.51 15.66
C LEU A 439 -1.91 5.21 14.96
N SER A 440 -1.45 4.08 15.53
CA SER A 440 -1.98 2.77 15.17
C SER A 440 -3.46 2.66 15.57
N ALA A 441 -4.22 1.80 14.90
CA ALA A 441 -5.65 1.64 15.21
C ALA A 441 -5.87 1.23 16.69
N ARG A 442 -4.95 0.45 17.27
CA ARG A 442 -4.96 0.09 18.69
C ARG A 442 -4.73 1.31 19.57
N ALA A 443 -3.63 2.04 19.36
CA ALA A 443 -3.31 3.24 20.12
C ALA A 443 -4.37 4.34 19.98
N ALA A 444 -4.92 4.51 18.77
CA ALA A 444 -6.04 5.43 18.54
C ALA A 444 -7.29 5.03 19.32
N GLY A 445 -7.56 3.72 19.43
CA GLY A 445 -8.66 3.19 20.24
C GLY A 445 -8.46 3.37 21.74
N GLU A 446 -7.25 3.29 22.23
CA GLU A 446 -6.91 3.57 23.63
C GLU A 446 -7.04 5.06 23.91
N TRP A 447 -6.43 5.90 23.10
CA TRP A 447 -6.48 7.35 23.25
C TRP A 447 -7.91 7.89 23.26
N ILE A 448 -8.80 7.44 22.37
CA ILE A 448 -10.17 7.96 22.31
C ILE A 448 -11.03 7.53 23.51
N ARG A 449 -10.70 6.38 24.12
CA ARG A 449 -11.37 5.92 25.36
C ARG A 449 -10.94 6.73 26.60
N GLU A 450 -9.70 7.20 26.60
CA GLU A 450 -9.10 7.99 27.67
C GLU A 450 -9.34 9.51 27.50
N LEU A 451 -9.93 9.94 26.38
CA LEU A 451 -10.17 11.34 26.07
C LEU A 451 -11.06 12.00 27.13
N GLU A 452 -10.50 12.94 27.87
CA GLU A 452 -11.23 13.78 28.81
C GLU A 452 -12.10 14.79 28.06
N MET A 453 -13.41 14.80 28.38
CA MET A 453 -14.39 15.70 27.78
C MET A 453 -15.29 16.29 28.88
N ASN A 454 -15.63 17.54 28.74
CA ASN A 454 -16.65 18.15 29.57
C ASN A 454 -18.06 17.59 29.23
N GLU A 455 -19.08 17.93 30.01
CA GLU A 455 -20.43 17.39 29.83
C GLU A 455 -21.04 17.72 28.45
N THR A 456 -20.82 18.95 27.98
CA THR A 456 -21.31 19.39 26.65
C THR A 456 -20.60 18.69 25.51
N GLU A 457 -19.28 18.61 25.56
CA GLU A 457 -18.47 17.88 24.55
C GLU A 457 -18.86 16.41 24.53
N ARG A 458 -19.03 15.77 25.69
CA ARG A 458 -19.45 14.37 25.79
C ARG A 458 -20.83 14.15 25.17
N ALA A 459 -21.78 15.08 25.39
CA ALA A 459 -23.10 14.98 24.78
C ALA A 459 -23.05 15.10 23.27
N ILE A 460 -22.21 16.00 22.72
CA ILE A 460 -22.01 16.19 21.28
C ILE A 460 -21.27 15.00 20.65
N ALA A 461 -20.19 14.54 21.28
CA ALA A 461 -19.28 13.55 20.70
C ALA A 461 -19.76 12.10 20.89
N ARG A 462 -20.71 11.81 21.76
CA ARG A 462 -21.10 10.45 22.19
C ARG A 462 -21.31 9.45 21.05
N LEU A 463 -22.08 9.83 20.04
CA LEU A 463 -22.36 8.94 18.90
C LEU A 463 -21.14 8.80 17.99
N ILE A 464 -20.40 9.88 17.80
CA ILE A 464 -19.19 9.90 16.94
C ILE A 464 -18.11 9.02 17.56
N VAL A 465 -17.83 9.18 18.85
CA VAL A 465 -16.84 8.40 19.60
C VAL A 465 -17.19 6.92 19.60
N ARG A 466 -18.48 6.58 19.77
CA ARG A 466 -18.93 5.18 19.69
C ARG A 466 -18.59 4.57 18.33
N GLU A 467 -18.96 5.23 17.23
CA GLU A 467 -18.70 4.73 15.87
C GLU A 467 -17.19 4.57 15.58
N ILE A 468 -16.37 5.52 16.04
CA ILE A 468 -14.91 5.42 15.91
C ILE A 468 -14.38 4.23 16.70
N THR A 469 -14.81 4.08 17.96
CA THR A 469 -14.34 3.02 18.87
C THR A 469 -14.72 1.64 18.35
N GLU A 470 -15.94 1.47 17.85
CA GLU A 470 -16.41 0.21 17.27
C GLU A 470 -15.57 -0.18 16.05
N ARG A 471 -15.32 0.74 15.11
CA ARG A 471 -14.50 0.49 13.92
C ARG A 471 -13.04 0.18 14.25
N LEU A 472 -12.45 0.91 15.19
CA LEU A 472 -11.09 0.65 15.66
C LEU A 472 -10.98 -0.73 16.33
N THR A 473 -11.98 -1.11 17.12
CA THR A 473 -12.05 -2.44 17.73
C THR A 473 -12.14 -3.54 16.68
N PHE A 474 -12.90 -3.33 15.59
CA PHE A 474 -12.94 -4.31 14.49
C PHE A 474 -11.60 -4.45 13.79
N LEU A 475 -10.85 -3.35 13.57
CA LEU A 475 -9.50 -3.43 13.00
C LEU A 475 -8.55 -4.24 13.88
N ASP A 476 -8.63 -4.08 15.20
CA ASP A 476 -7.79 -4.88 16.12
C ASP A 476 -8.21 -6.35 16.15
N ASN A 477 -9.51 -6.62 16.14
CA ASN A 477 -10.05 -7.99 16.13
C ASN A 477 -9.69 -8.79 14.86
N VAL A 478 -9.54 -8.14 13.71
CA VAL A 478 -9.08 -8.82 12.48
C VAL A 478 -7.55 -8.86 12.36
N GLY A 479 -6.81 -8.52 13.42
CA GLY A 479 -5.35 -8.64 13.50
C GLY A 479 -4.57 -7.56 12.77
N ILE A 480 -5.18 -6.38 12.49
CA ILE A 480 -4.52 -5.24 11.83
C ILE A 480 -4.46 -3.97 12.70
N GLY A 481 -4.63 -4.13 14.01
CA GLY A 481 -4.55 -3.03 14.98
C GLY A 481 -3.23 -2.25 14.99
N TYR A 482 -2.16 -2.83 14.45
CA TYR A 482 -0.85 -2.20 14.31
C TYR A 482 -0.78 -1.16 13.17
N LEU A 483 -1.75 -1.13 12.24
CA LEU A 483 -1.74 -0.19 11.14
C LEU A 483 -2.11 1.22 11.59
N SER A 484 -1.34 2.22 11.16
CA SER A 484 -1.72 3.62 11.37
C SER A 484 -2.87 4.01 10.44
N LEU A 485 -3.77 4.88 10.93
CA LEU A 485 -4.91 5.35 10.14
C LEU A 485 -4.49 6.20 8.93
N SER A 486 -3.34 6.86 9.00
CA SER A 486 -2.75 7.65 7.91
C SER A 486 -2.06 6.81 6.84
N ARG A 487 -1.81 5.51 7.09
CA ARG A 487 -1.10 4.62 6.15
C ARG A 487 -1.83 4.57 4.81
N SER A 488 -1.08 4.75 3.74
CA SER A 488 -1.62 4.72 2.38
C SER A 488 -2.17 3.33 2.02
N ALA A 489 -3.36 3.27 1.45
CA ALA A 489 -3.95 2.01 0.99
C ALA A 489 -3.11 1.30 -0.10
N ARG A 490 -2.25 2.03 -0.82
CA ARG A 490 -1.32 1.47 -1.81
C ARG A 490 -0.18 0.64 -1.21
N SER A 491 0.18 0.92 0.04
CA SER A 491 1.27 0.23 0.74
C SER A 491 0.81 -1.02 1.50
N LEU A 492 -0.48 -1.32 1.46
CA LEU A 492 -1.06 -2.48 2.12
C LEU A 492 -0.79 -3.75 1.32
N SER A 493 -0.48 -4.83 2.03
CA SER A 493 -0.51 -6.17 1.44
C SER A 493 -1.94 -6.57 1.04
N GLY A 494 -2.08 -7.58 0.18
CA GLY A 494 -3.39 -8.10 -0.22
C GLY A 494 -4.24 -8.53 0.98
N GLY A 495 -3.64 -9.25 1.93
CA GLY A 495 -4.32 -9.69 3.15
C GLY A 495 -4.69 -8.54 4.09
N GLU A 496 -3.84 -7.51 4.27
CA GLU A 496 -4.19 -6.32 5.05
C GLU A 496 -5.39 -5.58 4.45
N ALA A 497 -5.39 -5.37 3.14
CA ALA A 497 -6.49 -4.71 2.44
C ALA A 497 -7.81 -5.49 2.54
N GLN A 498 -7.76 -6.81 2.44
CA GLN A 498 -8.91 -7.70 2.60
C GLN A 498 -9.49 -7.63 4.01
N ARG A 499 -8.63 -7.67 5.04
CA ARG A 499 -9.06 -7.56 6.45
C ARG A 499 -9.64 -6.19 6.79
N ILE A 500 -9.13 -5.09 6.19
CA ILE A 500 -9.76 -3.78 6.31
C ILE A 500 -11.19 -3.80 5.78
N ARG A 501 -11.43 -4.43 4.62
CA ARG A 501 -12.78 -4.57 4.08
C ARG A 501 -13.67 -5.42 4.97
N LEU A 502 -13.14 -6.54 5.48
CA LEU A 502 -13.86 -7.39 6.41
C LEU A 502 -14.28 -6.59 7.65
N ALA A 503 -13.36 -5.84 8.28
CA ALA A 503 -13.66 -4.98 9.43
C ALA A 503 -14.74 -3.94 9.12
N THR A 504 -14.68 -3.33 7.92
CA THR A 504 -15.67 -2.34 7.46
C THR A 504 -17.07 -2.98 7.29
N GLN A 505 -17.13 -4.20 6.74
CA GLN A 505 -18.41 -4.91 6.55
C GLN A 505 -19.04 -5.35 7.88
N ILE A 506 -18.25 -5.80 8.84
CA ILE A 506 -18.72 -6.14 10.18
C ILE A 506 -19.32 -4.89 10.85
N GLY A 507 -18.68 -3.75 10.71
CA GLY A 507 -19.15 -2.46 11.23
C GLY A 507 -20.46 -1.98 10.61
N SER A 508 -20.90 -2.56 9.47
CA SER A 508 -22.19 -2.23 8.85
C SER A 508 -23.39 -2.87 9.56
N HIS A 509 -23.17 -3.83 10.47
CA HIS A 509 -24.22 -4.59 11.20
C HIS A 509 -25.30 -5.19 10.29
N LEU A 510 -24.95 -5.59 9.07
CA LEU A 510 -25.89 -6.24 8.15
C LEU A 510 -26.26 -7.63 8.66
N VAL A 511 -27.53 -7.98 8.52
CA VAL A 511 -28.11 -9.26 8.95
C VAL A 511 -28.80 -9.93 7.75
N GLY A 512 -28.72 -11.25 7.67
CA GLY A 512 -29.34 -12.04 6.59
C GLY A 512 -28.60 -11.92 5.26
N VAL A 513 -27.33 -11.57 5.29
CA VAL A 513 -26.44 -11.44 4.13
C VAL A 513 -25.54 -12.68 4.00
N MET A 514 -25.15 -13.01 2.79
CA MET A 514 -24.16 -14.03 2.50
C MET A 514 -22.81 -13.38 2.20
N TYR A 515 -21.82 -13.63 3.06
CA TYR A 515 -20.43 -13.17 2.85
C TYR A 515 -19.63 -14.29 2.17
N VAL A 516 -18.89 -13.95 1.11
CA VAL A 516 -18.00 -14.88 0.42
C VAL A 516 -16.58 -14.32 0.51
N LEU A 517 -15.68 -15.05 1.19
CA LEU A 517 -14.30 -14.63 1.48
C LEU A 517 -13.30 -15.55 0.77
N ASP A 518 -12.22 -14.96 0.23
CA ASP A 518 -11.15 -15.68 -0.45
C ASP A 518 -9.91 -15.67 0.45
N GLU A 519 -9.59 -16.81 1.07
CA GLU A 519 -8.39 -17.04 1.88
C GLU A 519 -8.08 -15.89 2.88
N PRO A 520 -9.00 -15.54 3.80
CA PRO A 520 -8.81 -14.41 4.70
C PRO A 520 -7.68 -14.59 5.73
N SER A 521 -7.20 -15.81 5.96
CA SER A 521 -6.08 -16.14 6.86
C SER A 521 -4.70 -15.81 6.28
N ILE A 522 -4.62 -15.41 5.01
CA ILE A 522 -3.35 -15.13 4.32
C ILE A 522 -2.49 -14.11 5.08
N GLY A 523 -1.22 -14.46 5.28
CA GLY A 523 -0.23 -13.60 5.94
C GLY A 523 -0.50 -13.36 7.42
N LEU A 524 -1.36 -14.17 8.04
CA LEU A 524 -1.60 -14.15 9.48
C LEU A 524 -0.72 -15.11 10.24
N HIS A 525 -0.18 -14.63 11.34
CA HIS A 525 0.34 -15.50 12.38
C HIS A 525 -0.82 -16.26 13.06
N GLN A 526 -0.59 -17.48 13.56
CA GLN A 526 -1.63 -18.31 14.18
C GLN A 526 -2.42 -17.58 15.29
N ARG A 527 -1.76 -16.78 16.10
CA ARG A 527 -2.38 -15.92 17.11
C ARG A 527 -3.43 -14.96 16.52
N ASP A 528 -3.11 -14.36 15.36
CA ASP A 528 -4.02 -13.40 14.72
C ASP A 528 -5.11 -14.14 13.94
N ASN A 529 -4.86 -15.37 13.50
CA ASN A 529 -5.85 -16.25 12.88
C ASN A 529 -6.95 -16.66 13.87
N GLU A 530 -6.62 -16.95 15.13
CA GLU A 530 -7.62 -17.20 16.18
C GLU A 530 -8.60 -16.03 16.33
N LYS A 531 -8.11 -14.77 16.27
CA LYS A 531 -8.95 -13.58 16.30
C LYS A 531 -9.84 -13.45 15.07
N LEU A 532 -9.31 -13.81 13.89
CA LEU A 532 -10.07 -13.81 12.64
C LEU A 532 -11.21 -14.84 12.72
N ILE A 533 -10.95 -16.07 13.18
CA ILE A 533 -11.96 -17.10 13.35
C ILE A 533 -13.08 -16.62 14.29
N ALA A 534 -12.73 -16.08 15.45
CA ALA A 534 -13.72 -15.50 16.38
C ALA A 534 -14.55 -14.37 15.74
N THR A 535 -13.96 -13.65 14.79
CA THR A 535 -14.63 -12.58 14.03
C THR A 535 -15.62 -13.15 13.00
N LEU A 536 -15.25 -14.25 12.32
CA LEU A 536 -16.14 -14.96 11.38
C LEU A 536 -17.32 -15.61 12.13
N ASP A 537 -17.06 -16.21 13.29
CA ASP A 537 -18.10 -16.75 14.18
C ASP A 537 -19.10 -15.65 14.59
N ARG A 538 -18.60 -14.48 14.96
CA ARG A 538 -19.47 -13.35 15.30
C ARG A 538 -20.33 -12.89 14.11
N LEU A 539 -19.78 -12.88 12.88
CA LEU A 539 -20.57 -12.59 11.67
C LEU A 539 -21.69 -13.61 11.46
N ARG A 540 -21.40 -14.88 11.63
CA ARG A 540 -22.38 -15.96 11.59
C ARG A 540 -23.46 -15.76 12.65
N ASP A 541 -23.06 -15.51 13.89
CA ASP A 541 -23.98 -15.39 15.06
C ASP A 541 -24.91 -14.18 14.94
N LEU A 542 -24.57 -13.18 14.10
CA LEU A 542 -25.47 -12.08 13.70
C LEU A 542 -26.57 -12.54 12.73
N GLY A 543 -26.63 -13.82 12.33
CA GLY A 543 -27.60 -14.35 11.39
C GLY A 543 -27.19 -14.17 9.92
N ASN A 544 -25.91 -14.30 9.63
CA ASN A 544 -25.36 -14.27 8.28
C ASN A 544 -24.81 -15.64 7.87
N THR A 545 -24.85 -15.93 6.57
CA THR A 545 -24.14 -17.07 6.01
C THR A 545 -22.74 -16.64 5.61
N VAL A 546 -21.72 -17.32 6.10
CA VAL A 546 -20.31 -17.00 5.83
C VAL A 546 -19.67 -18.14 5.06
N ILE A 547 -19.35 -17.92 3.79
CA ILE A 547 -18.66 -18.89 2.92
C ILE A 547 -17.21 -18.45 2.79
N VAL A 548 -16.29 -19.36 3.13
CA VAL A 548 -14.86 -19.07 3.13
C VAL A 548 -14.14 -20.10 2.26
N VAL A 549 -13.37 -19.65 1.28
CA VAL A 549 -12.39 -20.51 0.59
C VAL A 549 -11.13 -20.50 1.43
N GLU A 550 -10.72 -21.66 1.98
CA GLU A 550 -9.61 -21.72 2.93
C GLU A 550 -8.81 -23.03 2.86
N HIS A 551 -7.55 -22.88 3.35
CA HIS A 551 -6.59 -23.97 3.47
C HIS A 551 -6.01 -24.10 4.89
N ASP A 552 -6.35 -23.19 5.78
CA ASP A 552 -5.90 -23.20 7.17
C ASP A 552 -6.65 -24.24 8.00
N GLU A 553 -5.93 -25.08 8.72
CA GLU A 553 -6.49 -26.15 9.55
C GLU A 553 -7.42 -25.58 10.64
N GLY A 554 -7.00 -24.52 11.33
CA GLY A 554 -7.80 -23.90 12.40
C GLY A 554 -9.15 -23.41 11.90
N THR A 555 -9.18 -22.75 10.76
CA THR A 555 -10.41 -22.24 10.14
C THR A 555 -11.29 -23.39 9.64
N MET A 556 -10.72 -24.45 9.05
CA MET A 556 -11.47 -25.63 8.63
C MET A 556 -12.10 -26.37 9.82
N MET A 557 -11.37 -26.50 10.93
CA MET A 557 -11.88 -27.17 12.13
C MET A 557 -12.95 -26.37 12.89
N ALA A 558 -12.95 -25.05 12.75
CA ALA A 558 -13.94 -24.14 13.33
C ALA A 558 -15.23 -24.05 12.50
N ALA A 559 -15.23 -24.56 11.26
CA ALA A 559 -16.39 -24.49 10.37
C ALA A 559 -17.58 -25.33 10.88
N ASP A 560 -18.80 -24.83 10.69
CA ASP A 560 -20.02 -25.59 10.88
C ASP A 560 -20.22 -26.65 9.78
N HIS A 561 -19.75 -26.29 8.55
CA HIS A 561 -19.85 -27.14 7.37
C HIS A 561 -18.61 -27.00 6.48
N LEU A 562 -18.05 -28.14 6.08
CA LEU A 562 -16.85 -28.20 5.24
C LEU A 562 -17.19 -28.89 3.92
N VAL A 563 -16.78 -28.28 2.80
CA VAL A 563 -16.92 -28.84 1.46
C VAL A 563 -15.53 -29.04 0.87
N ASP A 564 -15.16 -30.29 0.60
CA ASP A 564 -13.87 -30.66 0.00
C ASP A 564 -14.04 -30.96 -1.49
N LEU A 565 -13.34 -30.18 -2.32
CA LEU A 565 -13.34 -30.30 -3.79
C LEU A 565 -12.08 -31.00 -4.30
N GLY A 566 -12.25 -31.94 -5.21
CA GLY A 566 -11.17 -32.71 -5.76
C GLY A 566 -11.63 -33.62 -6.91
N PRO A 567 -11.00 -34.84 -7.05
CA PRO A 567 -9.85 -35.35 -6.29
C PRO A 567 -8.50 -34.75 -6.68
N GLY A 568 -8.42 -34.10 -7.85
CA GLY A 568 -7.23 -33.49 -8.43
C GLY A 568 -7.42 -32.00 -8.72
N ALA A 569 -6.56 -31.46 -9.58
CA ALA A 569 -6.57 -30.08 -10.06
C ALA A 569 -6.99 -30.01 -11.55
N GLY A 570 -7.46 -28.86 -12.02
CA GLY A 570 -7.84 -28.66 -13.43
C GLY A 570 -8.88 -29.64 -13.92
N GLU A 571 -8.57 -30.39 -14.99
CA GLU A 571 -9.51 -31.37 -15.56
C GLU A 571 -9.80 -32.57 -14.65
N HIS A 572 -8.90 -32.85 -13.71
CA HIS A 572 -9.06 -33.95 -12.74
C HIS A 572 -9.76 -33.50 -11.44
N GLY A 573 -10.12 -32.22 -11.34
CA GLY A 573 -10.87 -31.62 -10.24
C GLY A 573 -12.36 -31.46 -10.54
N GLY A 574 -12.99 -30.57 -9.80
CA GLY A 574 -14.36 -30.14 -10.04
C GLY A 574 -15.46 -31.03 -9.50
N HIS A 575 -15.14 -31.98 -8.63
CA HIS A 575 -16.13 -32.84 -7.93
C HIS A 575 -16.14 -32.52 -6.43
N VAL A 576 -17.29 -32.62 -5.81
CA VAL A 576 -17.42 -32.66 -4.34
C VAL A 576 -17.03 -34.04 -3.84
N ILE A 577 -15.94 -34.16 -3.12
CA ILE A 577 -15.44 -35.42 -2.55
C ILE A 577 -16.07 -35.72 -1.20
N ALA A 578 -16.26 -34.69 -0.41
CA ALA A 578 -16.89 -34.76 0.90
C ALA A 578 -17.61 -33.45 1.23
N ALA A 579 -18.76 -33.54 1.89
CA ALA A 579 -19.46 -32.40 2.45
C ALA A 579 -20.09 -32.83 3.79
N GLY A 580 -19.99 -31.97 4.80
CA GLY A 580 -20.50 -32.26 6.14
C GLY A 580 -19.72 -31.49 7.21
N THR A 581 -19.80 -31.92 8.45
CA THR A 581 -18.97 -31.36 9.52
C THR A 581 -17.50 -31.69 9.32
N PRO A 582 -16.54 -30.88 9.84
CA PRO A 582 -15.11 -31.17 9.74
C PRO A 582 -14.76 -32.60 10.19
N GLN A 583 -15.42 -33.10 11.23
CA GLN A 583 -15.23 -34.44 11.77
C GLN A 583 -15.74 -35.55 10.81
N GLU A 584 -16.77 -35.30 10.04
CA GLU A 584 -17.28 -36.23 9.01
C GLU A 584 -16.33 -36.27 7.82
N VAL A 585 -15.85 -35.08 7.36
CA VAL A 585 -14.89 -34.99 6.27
C VAL A 585 -13.54 -35.64 6.67
N ALA A 586 -13.07 -35.46 7.90
CA ALA A 586 -11.86 -36.10 8.42
C ALA A 586 -11.93 -37.64 8.43
N LYS A 587 -13.13 -38.22 8.52
CA LYS A 587 -13.34 -39.66 8.47
C LYS A 587 -13.40 -40.21 7.03
N ASN A 588 -13.65 -39.37 6.05
CA ASN A 588 -13.79 -39.83 4.65
C ASN A 588 -12.42 -40.21 4.07
N PRO A 589 -12.17 -41.47 3.72
CA PRO A 589 -10.90 -41.91 3.19
C PRO A 589 -10.59 -41.40 1.76
N ALA A 590 -11.62 -40.97 1.04
CA ALA A 590 -11.47 -40.39 -0.29
C ALA A 590 -11.04 -38.91 -0.26
N SER A 591 -11.28 -38.22 0.85
CA SER A 591 -10.89 -36.81 1.05
C SER A 591 -9.41 -36.74 1.40
N LEU A 592 -8.64 -36.07 0.55
CA LEU A 592 -7.23 -35.78 0.83
C LEU A 592 -7.11 -34.79 2.00
N THR A 593 -7.93 -33.76 2.02
CA THR A 593 -8.05 -32.82 3.15
C THR A 593 -8.39 -33.57 4.44
N GLY A 594 -9.35 -34.50 4.39
CA GLY A 594 -9.73 -35.31 5.55
C GLY A 594 -8.59 -36.19 6.07
N GLN A 595 -7.71 -36.67 5.20
CA GLN A 595 -6.53 -37.43 5.62
C GLN A 595 -5.53 -36.59 6.40
N TYR A 596 -5.36 -35.31 6.06
CA TYR A 596 -4.51 -34.36 6.81
C TYR A 596 -5.18 -33.96 8.13
N LEU A 597 -6.45 -33.56 8.12
CA LEU A 597 -7.21 -33.20 9.32
C LEU A 597 -7.30 -34.36 10.36
N SER A 598 -7.31 -35.60 9.89
CA SER A 598 -7.30 -36.79 10.78
C SER A 598 -5.90 -37.20 11.26
N GLY A 599 -4.85 -36.53 10.79
CA GLY A 599 -3.45 -36.89 11.10
C GLY A 599 -2.94 -38.16 10.42
N LYS A 600 -3.72 -38.78 9.52
CA LYS A 600 -3.29 -39.95 8.72
C LYS A 600 -2.16 -39.60 7.75
N ARG A 601 -2.21 -38.37 7.22
CA ARG A 601 -1.12 -37.75 6.49
C ARG A 601 -0.65 -36.50 7.26
N LYS A 602 0.64 -36.29 7.28
CA LYS A 602 1.26 -35.10 7.88
C LYS A 602 2.55 -34.76 7.16
N ILE A 603 2.94 -33.50 7.21
CA ILE A 603 4.25 -33.06 6.77
C ILE A 603 5.24 -33.47 7.85
N GLU A 604 6.20 -34.31 7.50
CA GLU A 604 7.16 -34.87 8.46
C GLU A 604 8.21 -33.84 8.85
N ILE A 605 8.65 -33.91 10.11
CA ILE A 605 9.77 -33.12 10.61
C ILE A 605 11.07 -33.83 10.19
N PRO A 606 12.07 -33.11 9.62
CA PRO A 606 13.35 -33.70 9.28
C PRO A 606 14.03 -34.35 10.51
N GLU A 607 14.52 -35.57 10.36
CA GLU A 607 15.25 -36.28 11.45
C GLU A 607 16.51 -35.52 11.84
N GLU A 608 17.21 -34.93 10.89
CA GLU A 608 18.41 -34.15 11.11
C GLU A 608 18.28 -32.75 10.46
N ARG A 609 18.70 -31.72 11.21
CA ARG A 609 18.77 -30.34 10.71
C ARG A 609 20.11 -30.08 10.04
N ARG A 610 20.11 -29.47 8.86
CA ARG A 610 21.34 -29.05 8.18
C ARG A 610 22.12 -28.04 9.01
N GLN A 611 23.45 -28.09 8.95
CA GLN A 611 24.32 -27.15 9.67
C GLN A 611 24.72 -26.00 8.73
N PRO A 612 24.65 -24.74 9.19
CA PRO A 612 25.06 -23.58 8.39
C PRO A 612 26.57 -23.60 8.12
N ARG A 613 26.94 -23.15 6.90
CA ARG A 613 28.34 -23.01 6.47
C ARG A 613 28.92 -21.64 6.85
N GLY A 614 28.09 -20.67 7.15
CA GLY A 614 28.44 -19.30 7.49
C GLY A 614 27.19 -18.50 7.81
N ALA A 615 27.30 -17.18 7.82
CA ALA A 615 26.18 -16.30 8.03
C ALA A 615 26.35 -14.96 7.27
N LEU A 616 25.26 -14.38 6.84
CA LEU A 616 25.14 -12.97 6.51
C LEU A 616 24.68 -12.24 7.76
N VAL A 617 25.42 -11.22 8.19
CA VAL A 617 25.08 -10.46 9.39
C VAL A 617 24.64 -9.06 9.00
N ILE A 618 23.36 -8.76 9.19
CA ILE A 618 22.81 -7.41 9.02
C ILE A 618 23.09 -6.66 10.33
N ARG A 619 23.69 -5.47 10.24
CA ARG A 619 24.05 -4.64 11.40
C ARG A 619 23.13 -3.43 11.50
N GLY A 620 22.61 -3.17 12.69
CA GLY A 620 21.88 -1.95 13.03
C GLY A 620 20.69 -1.67 12.15
N ALA A 621 19.92 -2.69 11.76
CA ALA A 621 18.72 -2.50 10.95
C ALA A 621 17.68 -1.70 11.72
N ARG A 622 17.26 -0.52 11.16
CA ARG A 622 16.40 0.45 11.85
C ARG A 622 15.36 1.13 10.95
N GLU A 623 15.07 0.51 9.81
CA GLU A 623 14.01 1.00 8.93
C GLU A 623 12.64 0.69 9.52
N HIS A 624 11.68 1.60 9.36
CA HIS A 624 10.33 1.51 9.88
C HIS A 624 10.30 1.22 11.40
N ASN A 625 9.77 0.07 11.80
CA ASN A 625 9.65 -0.32 13.19
C ASN A 625 10.85 -1.11 13.74
N LEU A 626 11.88 -1.40 12.94
CA LEU A 626 13.06 -2.13 13.41
C LEU A 626 13.88 -1.31 14.42
N LYS A 627 14.25 -1.92 15.54
CA LYS A 627 14.89 -1.27 16.69
C LYS A 627 16.41 -1.43 16.70
N SER A 628 17.09 -1.03 15.60
CA SER A 628 18.55 -1.16 15.44
C SER A 628 19.06 -2.58 15.72
N VAL A 629 18.41 -3.56 15.09
CA VAL A 629 18.69 -4.97 15.36
C VAL A 629 19.85 -5.50 14.52
N ASP A 630 20.66 -6.37 15.16
CA ASP A 630 21.68 -7.18 14.51
C ASP A 630 21.11 -8.58 14.26
N VAL A 631 21.13 -9.04 13.02
CA VAL A 631 20.53 -10.32 12.63
C VAL A 631 21.49 -11.14 11.80
N ALA A 632 21.78 -12.37 12.23
CA ALA A 632 22.56 -13.33 11.47
C ALA A 632 21.64 -14.27 10.69
N ILE A 633 21.70 -14.22 9.36
CA ILE A 633 21.00 -15.13 8.45
C ILE A 633 21.96 -16.26 8.08
N PRO A 634 21.69 -17.52 8.48
CA PRO A 634 22.58 -18.63 8.23
C PRO A 634 22.64 -19.02 6.75
N ILE A 635 23.83 -19.37 6.26
CA ILE A 635 24.09 -19.72 4.86
C ILE A 635 24.13 -21.22 4.64
N GLY A 636 23.60 -21.70 3.49
CA GLY A 636 23.62 -23.10 3.09
C GLY A 636 22.55 -23.95 3.79
N VAL A 637 21.52 -23.34 4.32
CA VAL A 637 20.42 -23.99 5.02
C VAL A 637 19.08 -23.41 4.62
N PHE A 638 18.00 -24.08 5.03
CA PHE A 638 16.63 -23.59 4.96
C PHE A 638 16.32 -22.77 6.22
N CYS A 639 16.23 -21.46 6.10
CA CYS A 639 15.96 -20.53 7.19
C CYS A 639 14.55 -19.92 7.04
N CYS A 640 13.71 -20.04 8.07
CA CYS A 640 12.44 -19.30 8.13
C CYS A 640 12.58 -18.05 9.00
N VAL A 641 12.02 -16.95 8.51
CA VAL A 641 11.84 -15.70 9.25
C VAL A 641 10.37 -15.61 9.66
N THR A 642 10.13 -15.66 10.96
CA THR A 642 8.81 -15.81 11.56
C THR A 642 8.47 -14.63 12.46
N GLY A 643 7.28 -14.62 13.03
CA GLY A 643 6.79 -13.60 13.96
C GLY A 643 5.42 -13.08 13.61
N VAL A 644 4.80 -12.34 14.52
CA VAL A 644 3.45 -11.79 14.34
C VAL A 644 3.35 -10.85 13.14
N SER A 645 2.13 -10.60 12.67
CA SER A 645 1.89 -9.65 11.58
C SER A 645 2.36 -8.25 11.98
N GLY A 646 3.08 -7.56 11.07
CA GLY A 646 3.64 -6.23 11.35
C GLY A 646 4.90 -6.20 12.23
N SER A 647 5.53 -7.34 12.58
CA SER A 647 6.76 -7.38 13.40
C SER A 647 8.04 -6.90 12.70
N GLY A 648 7.98 -6.57 11.40
CA GLY A 648 9.14 -6.06 10.65
C GLY A 648 9.85 -7.07 9.75
N LYS A 649 9.30 -8.28 9.55
CA LYS A 649 9.90 -9.35 8.71
C LYS A 649 10.24 -8.89 7.29
N SER A 650 9.28 -8.33 6.58
CA SER A 650 9.46 -7.87 5.19
C SER A 650 10.41 -6.69 5.12
N THR A 651 10.38 -5.78 6.11
CA THR A 651 11.32 -4.67 6.23
C THR A 651 12.76 -5.17 6.39
N LEU A 652 12.99 -6.19 7.23
CA LEU A 652 14.32 -6.75 7.45
C LEU A 652 14.84 -7.50 6.21
N ILE A 653 14.00 -8.36 5.62
CA ILE A 653 14.43 -9.29 4.56
C ILE A 653 14.30 -8.66 3.17
N ASN A 654 13.14 -8.10 2.82
CA ASN A 654 12.91 -7.58 1.48
C ASN A 654 13.52 -6.19 1.29
N GLU A 655 13.22 -5.24 2.21
CA GLU A 655 13.66 -3.85 2.05
C GLU A 655 15.12 -3.65 2.46
N THR A 656 15.60 -4.33 3.52
CA THR A 656 16.98 -4.14 3.99
C THR A 656 17.92 -5.14 3.32
N LEU A 657 17.78 -6.45 3.58
CA LEU A 657 18.72 -7.46 3.09
C LEU A 657 18.72 -7.55 1.57
N HIS A 658 17.56 -7.80 0.95
CA HIS A 658 17.47 -7.99 -0.49
C HIS A 658 17.93 -6.74 -1.26
N HIS A 659 17.46 -5.54 -0.89
CA HIS A 659 17.82 -4.31 -1.60
C HIS A 659 19.32 -4.02 -1.51
N ALA A 660 19.93 -4.16 -0.32
CA ALA A 660 21.37 -3.91 -0.14
C ALA A 660 22.22 -4.92 -0.93
N VAL A 661 21.88 -6.22 -0.83
CA VAL A 661 22.61 -7.27 -1.54
C VAL A 661 22.43 -7.20 -3.05
N ALA A 662 21.22 -6.92 -3.54
CA ALA A 662 20.93 -6.77 -4.97
C ALA A 662 21.68 -5.56 -5.57
N ASN A 663 21.78 -4.45 -4.85
CA ASN A 663 22.59 -3.30 -5.27
C ASN A 663 24.07 -3.70 -5.42
N ARG A 664 24.59 -4.46 -4.45
CA ARG A 664 26.01 -4.87 -4.45
C ARG A 664 26.33 -5.90 -5.55
N LEU A 665 25.50 -6.94 -5.71
CA LEU A 665 25.76 -8.06 -6.63
C LEU A 665 25.27 -7.79 -8.06
N HIS A 666 24.14 -7.08 -8.21
CA HIS A 666 23.45 -6.91 -9.50
C HIS A 666 23.39 -5.47 -9.97
N GLN A 667 24.01 -4.52 -9.25
CA GLN A 667 23.91 -3.09 -9.54
C GLN A 667 22.46 -2.63 -9.69
N ALA A 668 21.57 -3.20 -8.85
CA ALA A 668 20.18 -2.79 -8.79
C ALA A 668 20.07 -1.33 -8.29
N LYS A 669 18.91 -0.71 -8.51
CA LYS A 669 18.63 0.67 -8.08
C LYS A 669 17.55 0.65 -7.01
N LEU A 670 17.80 -0.12 -5.96
CA LEU A 670 16.84 -0.26 -4.88
C LEU A 670 17.33 0.57 -3.69
N ARG A 671 16.41 1.25 -3.03
CA ARG A 671 16.73 1.92 -1.77
C ARG A 671 16.74 0.88 -0.66
N PRO A 672 17.90 0.57 -0.04
CA PRO A 672 17.93 -0.34 1.08
C PRO A 672 17.37 0.36 2.32
N GLY A 673 16.71 -0.41 3.19
CA GLY A 673 16.29 0.08 4.50
C GLY A 673 17.50 0.57 5.32
N ALA A 674 17.26 1.49 6.24
CA ALA A 674 18.31 2.08 7.07
C ALA A 674 19.01 1.00 7.91
N HIS A 675 20.33 0.84 7.72
CA HIS A 675 21.18 -0.12 8.42
C HIS A 675 22.64 0.36 8.42
N ASP A 676 23.49 -0.24 9.23
CA ASP A 676 24.90 0.14 9.31
C ASP A 676 25.77 -0.60 8.29
N GLY A 677 25.43 -1.85 7.96
CA GLY A 677 26.14 -2.65 6.97
C GLY A 677 25.67 -4.11 6.95
N ILE A 678 26.20 -4.89 6.00
CA ILE A 678 25.97 -6.33 5.89
C ILE A 678 27.30 -7.04 5.73
N ASP A 679 27.63 -7.89 6.71
CA ASP A 679 28.83 -8.72 6.69
C ASP A 679 28.58 -10.08 5.99
N GLY A 680 29.63 -10.70 5.46
CA GLY A 680 29.56 -12.06 4.89
C GLY A 680 29.14 -12.12 3.43
N LEU A 681 28.99 -11.00 2.72
CA LEU A 681 28.55 -10.93 1.31
C LEU A 681 29.43 -11.71 0.32
N SER A 682 30.69 -11.95 0.64
CA SER A 682 31.60 -12.74 -0.21
C SER A 682 31.25 -14.23 -0.30
N GLN A 683 30.32 -14.70 0.53
CA GLN A 683 29.88 -16.11 0.57
C GLN A 683 28.72 -16.40 -0.38
N ILE A 684 28.18 -15.35 -1.04
CA ILE A 684 27.10 -15.47 -2.02
C ILE A 684 27.47 -14.80 -3.32
N ASP A 685 27.11 -15.45 -4.44
CA ASP A 685 27.35 -14.95 -5.79
C ASP A 685 26.11 -14.30 -6.42
N LYS A 686 24.94 -14.69 -5.95
CA LYS A 686 23.66 -14.25 -6.53
C LYS A 686 22.56 -14.17 -5.48
N ILE A 687 21.67 -13.20 -5.63
CA ILE A 687 20.43 -13.11 -4.87
C ILE A 687 19.22 -13.15 -5.81
N ILE A 688 18.19 -13.90 -5.41
CA ILE A 688 16.94 -14.04 -6.15
C ILE A 688 15.79 -13.83 -5.16
N ASN A 689 14.98 -12.81 -5.43
CA ASN A 689 13.75 -12.58 -4.68
C ASN A 689 12.56 -13.12 -5.46
N ILE A 690 11.76 -13.97 -4.83
CA ILE A 690 10.57 -14.62 -5.38
C ILE A 690 9.36 -14.15 -4.57
N ASP A 691 8.78 -13.05 -5.02
CA ASP A 691 7.61 -12.42 -4.43
C ASP A 691 6.30 -12.80 -5.16
N GLN A 692 5.17 -12.42 -4.60
CA GLN A 692 3.84 -12.66 -5.16
C GLN A 692 3.45 -11.69 -6.30
N SER A 693 4.35 -10.82 -6.75
CA SER A 693 4.06 -9.89 -7.84
C SER A 693 3.79 -10.64 -9.15
N PRO A 694 2.88 -10.13 -10.00
CA PRO A 694 2.56 -10.78 -11.27
C PRO A 694 3.79 -10.99 -12.17
N ILE A 695 3.84 -12.10 -12.92
CA ILE A 695 4.90 -12.39 -13.91
C ILE A 695 4.87 -11.45 -15.12
N GLY A 696 3.91 -10.54 -15.20
CA GLY A 696 3.78 -9.50 -16.22
C GLY A 696 2.49 -8.71 -16.05
N ARG A 697 2.49 -7.51 -16.60
CA ARG A 697 1.38 -6.54 -16.45
C ARG A 697 0.37 -6.57 -17.61
N THR A 698 0.64 -7.37 -18.64
CA THR A 698 -0.18 -7.42 -19.85
C THR A 698 -0.68 -8.84 -20.13
N PRO A 699 -1.81 -9.02 -20.84
CA PRO A 699 -2.30 -10.33 -21.25
C PRO A 699 -1.33 -11.13 -22.15
N ARG A 700 -0.27 -10.49 -22.68
CA ARG A 700 0.77 -11.16 -23.49
C ARG A 700 1.76 -11.94 -22.64
N SER A 701 1.95 -11.55 -21.38
CA SER A 701 2.76 -12.32 -20.46
C SER A 701 2.00 -13.58 -20.04
N ASN A 702 2.66 -14.72 -20.09
CA ASN A 702 2.08 -16.02 -19.71
C ASN A 702 3.18 -16.98 -19.22
N PRO A 703 2.84 -18.12 -18.62
CA PRO A 703 3.81 -19.08 -18.10
C PRO A 703 4.84 -19.51 -19.15
N ALA A 704 4.42 -19.78 -20.39
CA ALA A 704 5.33 -20.22 -21.44
C ALA A 704 6.36 -19.15 -21.84
N THR A 705 5.96 -17.87 -21.87
CA THR A 705 6.88 -16.77 -22.20
C THR A 705 7.83 -16.46 -21.06
N TYR A 706 7.34 -16.47 -19.82
CA TYR A 706 8.12 -16.15 -18.63
C TYR A 706 9.23 -17.19 -18.37
N THR A 707 8.90 -18.48 -18.47
CA THR A 707 9.87 -19.57 -18.30
C THR A 707 10.83 -19.69 -19.50
N GLY A 708 10.56 -18.95 -20.59
CA GLY A 708 11.32 -19.02 -21.83
C GLY A 708 11.13 -20.35 -22.60
N VAL A 709 10.18 -21.20 -22.21
CA VAL A 709 9.87 -22.44 -22.95
C VAL A 709 9.29 -22.11 -24.32
N PHE A 710 8.55 -21.00 -24.44
CA PHE A 710 7.94 -20.58 -25.69
C PHE A 710 8.94 -20.29 -26.80
N ASP A 711 10.14 -19.83 -26.47
CA ASP A 711 11.19 -19.64 -27.47
C ASP A 711 11.63 -20.96 -28.12
N HIS A 712 11.74 -22.03 -27.34
CA HIS A 712 12.05 -23.37 -27.84
C HIS A 712 10.89 -23.96 -28.65
N ILE A 713 9.64 -23.72 -28.22
CA ILE A 713 8.44 -24.11 -28.95
C ILE A 713 8.41 -23.42 -30.32
N ARG A 714 8.62 -22.11 -30.38
CA ARG A 714 8.69 -21.37 -31.66
C ARG A 714 9.80 -21.89 -32.59
N GLN A 715 10.96 -22.21 -32.05
CA GLN A 715 12.04 -22.83 -32.81
C GLN A 715 11.63 -24.20 -33.36
N LEU A 716 10.96 -25.03 -32.56
CA LEU A 716 10.46 -26.33 -32.98
C LEU A 716 9.46 -26.20 -34.16
N PHE A 717 8.51 -25.26 -34.06
CA PHE A 717 7.56 -25.04 -35.16
C PHE A 717 8.22 -24.59 -36.47
N THR A 718 9.36 -23.87 -36.43
CA THR A 718 10.10 -23.57 -37.66
C THR A 718 10.75 -24.78 -38.34
N GLN A 719 10.92 -25.86 -37.60
CA GLN A 719 11.52 -27.10 -38.12
C GLN A 719 10.51 -28.01 -38.82
N THR A 720 9.22 -27.73 -38.71
CA THR A 720 8.17 -28.49 -39.42
C THR A 720 8.34 -28.36 -40.92
N GLN A 721 7.94 -29.41 -41.67
CA GLN A 721 8.05 -29.45 -43.10
C GLN A 721 7.34 -28.27 -43.78
N GLU A 722 6.16 -27.96 -43.29
CA GLU A 722 5.34 -26.85 -43.80
C GLU A 722 5.97 -25.46 -43.53
N SER A 723 6.55 -25.22 -42.34
CA SER A 723 7.27 -23.99 -42.04
C SER A 723 8.49 -23.79 -42.92
N ARG A 724 9.25 -24.87 -43.17
CA ARG A 724 10.41 -24.84 -44.05
C ARG A 724 10.01 -24.53 -45.49
N ALA A 725 8.92 -25.14 -45.99
CA ALA A 725 8.41 -24.90 -47.34
C ALA A 725 7.96 -23.45 -47.53
N ARG A 726 7.37 -22.82 -46.48
CA ARG A 726 6.91 -21.41 -46.49
C ARG A 726 7.99 -20.40 -46.06
N GLY A 727 9.19 -20.84 -45.70
CA GLY A 727 10.27 -19.97 -45.22
C GLY A 727 9.98 -19.26 -43.90
N TYR A 728 9.16 -19.86 -43.04
CA TYR A 728 8.77 -19.23 -41.79
C TYR A 728 9.91 -19.22 -40.76
N LYS A 729 10.15 -18.05 -40.16
CA LYS A 729 11.15 -17.83 -39.10
C LYS A 729 10.49 -17.85 -37.73
N PRO A 730 11.24 -17.96 -36.60
CA PRO A 730 10.66 -17.98 -35.25
C PRO A 730 9.75 -16.80 -34.93
N GLY A 731 9.99 -15.60 -35.53
CA GLY A 731 9.12 -14.44 -35.39
C GLY A 731 7.69 -14.64 -35.90
N ARG A 732 7.48 -15.56 -36.89
CA ARG A 732 6.14 -15.89 -37.40
C ARG A 732 5.24 -16.50 -36.31
N PHE A 733 5.83 -17.27 -35.41
CA PHE A 733 5.17 -17.95 -34.33
C PHE A 733 5.15 -17.11 -33.03
N SER A 734 5.47 -15.81 -33.11
CA SER A 734 5.36 -14.88 -31.97
C SER A 734 4.10 -14.05 -32.10
N PHE A 735 3.26 -14.05 -31.07
CA PHE A 735 2.09 -13.18 -30.97
C PHE A 735 2.46 -11.71 -30.69
N ASN A 736 3.73 -11.40 -30.36
CA ASN A 736 4.22 -10.04 -30.14
C ASN A 736 4.70 -9.35 -31.42
N VAL A 737 5.03 -10.13 -32.49
CA VAL A 737 5.65 -9.61 -33.70
C VAL A 737 4.64 -9.59 -34.86
N LYS A 738 4.66 -8.53 -35.65
CA LYS A 738 3.85 -8.45 -36.88
C LYS A 738 4.16 -9.60 -37.86
N GLY A 739 3.13 -10.01 -38.57
CA GLY A 739 3.24 -11.04 -39.64
C GLY A 739 2.65 -12.40 -39.24
N GLY A 740 2.71 -12.84 -37.98
CA GLY A 740 2.08 -14.09 -37.51
C GLY A 740 0.94 -13.91 -36.56
N ARG A 741 0.85 -12.75 -35.89
CA ARG A 741 -0.19 -12.45 -34.94
C ARG A 741 -1.49 -11.98 -35.60
N CYS A 742 -2.59 -12.06 -34.85
CA CYS A 742 -3.82 -11.37 -35.19
C CYS A 742 -3.59 -9.86 -35.09
N GLU A 743 -3.85 -9.14 -36.19
CA GLU A 743 -3.61 -7.68 -36.21
C GLU A 743 -4.76 -6.88 -35.55
N VAL A 744 -5.95 -7.45 -35.36
CA VAL A 744 -7.07 -6.79 -34.65
C VAL A 744 -6.74 -6.66 -33.18
N CYS A 745 -6.47 -7.77 -32.49
CA CYS A 745 -6.09 -7.74 -31.08
C CYS A 745 -4.56 -7.57 -30.87
N LYS A 746 -3.80 -7.38 -31.94
CA LYS A 746 -2.34 -7.25 -31.91
C LYS A 746 -1.62 -8.36 -31.13
N GLY A 747 -2.25 -9.55 -31.04
CA GLY A 747 -1.72 -10.72 -30.33
C GLY A 747 -2.16 -10.87 -28.87
N ASP A 748 -3.01 -9.99 -28.36
CA ASP A 748 -3.53 -10.09 -26.99
C ASP A 748 -4.57 -11.22 -26.82
N GLY A 749 -5.22 -11.61 -27.92
CA GLY A 749 -6.34 -12.56 -27.89
C GLY A 749 -7.67 -11.94 -27.44
N GLN A 750 -7.59 -10.80 -26.79
CA GLN A 750 -8.69 -10.06 -26.19
C GLN A 750 -8.64 -8.61 -26.62
N ILE A 751 -9.78 -7.93 -26.57
CA ILE A 751 -9.92 -6.48 -26.78
C ILE A 751 -10.27 -5.86 -25.43
N LYS A 752 -9.48 -4.91 -25.00
CA LYS A 752 -9.74 -4.12 -23.80
C LYS A 752 -10.75 -3.03 -24.14
N ILE A 753 -11.85 -3.01 -23.41
CA ILE A 753 -12.85 -1.94 -23.45
C ILE A 753 -12.65 -1.09 -22.20
N GLU A 754 -12.14 0.12 -22.37
CA GLU A 754 -11.90 1.04 -21.26
C GLU A 754 -13.21 1.68 -20.83
N MET A 755 -13.56 1.53 -19.56
CA MET A 755 -14.76 2.09 -18.96
C MET A 755 -14.35 3.16 -17.95
N HIS A 756 -14.64 4.45 -18.24
CA HIS A 756 -14.14 5.59 -17.44
C HIS A 756 -14.50 5.56 -15.95
N PHE A 757 -15.58 4.89 -15.56
CA PHE A 757 -16.06 4.84 -14.17
C PHE A 757 -16.19 3.41 -13.60
N LEU A 758 -15.92 2.39 -14.42
CA LEU A 758 -16.02 0.97 -14.07
C LEU A 758 -14.68 0.27 -14.37
N PRO A 759 -14.42 -0.90 -13.81
CA PRO A 759 -13.27 -1.70 -14.20
C PRO A 759 -13.28 -2.01 -15.70
N ASP A 760 -12.11 -2.01 -16.33
CA ASP A 760 -11.96 -2.34 -17.73
C ASP A 760 -12.47 -3.76 -18.04
N VAL A 761 -13.21 -3.91 -19.13
CA VAL A 761 -13.74 -5.20 -19.58
C VAL A 761 -12.86 -5.76 -20.69
N TYR A 762 -12.53 -7.05 -20.60
CA TYR A 762 -11.76 -7.78 -21.60
C TYR A 762 -12.68 -8.76 -22.33
N VAL A 763 -12.85 -8.55 -23.63
CA VAL A 763 -13.71 -9.39 -24.49
C VAL A 763 -12.83 -10.19 -25.45
N PRO A 764 -13.10 -11.49 -25.69
CA PRO A 764 -12.38 -12.27 -26.70
C PRO A 764 -12.41 -11.59 -28.07
N CYS A 765 -11.29 -11.60 -28.77
CA CYS A 765 -11.21 -10.98 -30.11
C CYS A 765 -12.05 -11.77 -31.11
N GLU A 766 -13.00 -11.12 -31.73
CA GLU A 766 -13.94 -11.72 -32.71
C GLU A 766 -13.23 -12.34 -33.93
N GLN A 767 -12.09 -11.81 -34.34
CA GLN A 767 -11.37 -12.32 -35.52
C GLN A 767 -10.57 -13.60 -35.21
N CYS A 768 -9.89 -13.67 -34.07
CA CYS A 768 -9.04 -14.83 -33.75
C CYS A 768 -9.65 -15.74 -32.68
N HIS A 769 -10.80 -15.39 -32.10
CA HIS A 769 -11.50 -16.14 -31.06
C HIS A 769 -10.56 -16.56 -29.92
N GLY A 770 -9.75 -15.62 -29.42
CA GLY A 770 -8.77 -15.88 -28.36
C GLY A 770 -7.42 -16.46 -28.82
N LYS A 771 -7.31 -17.01 -30.04
CA LYS A 771 -6.15 -17.77 -30.52
C LYS A 771 -4.89 -16.93 -30.76
N ARG A 772 -4.94 -15.59 -30.73
CA ARG A 772 -3.81 -14.65 -30.83
C ARG A 772 -3.11 -14.57 -32.18
N TYR A 773 -3.29 -15.53 -33.10
CA TYR A 773 -2.59 -15.66 -34.38
C TYR A 773 -3.52 -15.46 -35.57
N ASN A 774 -2.92 -15.18 -36.72
CA ASN A 774 -3.63 -15.18 -38.00
C ASN A 774 -3.80 -16.63 -38.53
N ARG A 775 -4.70 -16.80 -39.50
CA ARG A 775 -5.10 -18.11 -40.04
C ARG A 775 -3.92 -18.89 -40.62
N GLU A 776 -3.03 -18.24 -41.34
CA GLU A 776 -1.91 -18.91 -42.02
C GLU A 776 -0.88 -19.46 -41.02
N THR A 777 -0.68 -18.80 -39.86
CA THR A 777 0.20 -19.31 -38.81
C THR A 777 -0.42 -20.53 -38.12
N LEU A 778 -1.77 -20.54 -37.96
CA LEU A 778 -2.49 -21.65 -37.35
C LEU A 778 -2.60 -22.91 -38.23
N GLU A 779 -2.31 -22.80 -39.53
CA GLU A 779 -2.25 -23.97 -40.45
C GLU A 779 -1.05 -24.86 -40.14
N VAL A 780 0.06 -24.31 -39.65
CA VAL A 780 1.27 -25.07 -39.31
C VAL A 780 1.02 -25.94 -38.07
N ARG A 781 1.29 -27.24 -38.21
CA ARG A 781 1.04 -28.21 -37.13
C ARG A 781 2.30 -29.02 -36.79
N PHE A 782 2.45 -29.28 -35.48
CA PHE A 782 3.43 -30.22 -34.94
C PHE A 782 2.67 -31.33 -34.19
N LYS A 783 2.86 -32.57 -34.51
CA LYS A 783 2.08 -33.73 -33.97
C LYS A 783 0.55 -33.45 -33.97
N GLY A 784 0.03 -32.84 -35.02
CA GLY A 784 -1.40 -32.54 -35.18
C GLY A 784 -1.91 -31.25 -34.48
N LYS A 785 -1.14 -30.62 -33.63
CA LYS A 785 -1.49 -29.38 -32.88
C LYS A 785 -0.82 -28.14 -33.49
N ASN A 786 -1.55 -27.05 -33.60
CA ASN A 786 -1.00 -25.76 -34.02
C ASN A 786 -0.42 -24.99 -32.81
N ILE A 787 0.19 -23.83 -33.02
CA ILE A 787 0.84 -23.05 -31.96
C ILE A 787 -0.15 -22.51 -30.90
N ALA A 788 -1.40 -22.21 -31.27
CA ALA A 788 -2.43 -21.79 -30.32
C ALA A 788 -2.93 -22.99 -29.51
N ASP A 789 -3.12 -24.16 -30.13
CA ASP A 789 -3.51 -25.36 -29.39
C ASP A 789 -2.44 -25.74 -28.34
N VAL A 790 -1.15 -25.50 -28.63
CA VAL A 790 -0.06 -25.70 -27.65
C VAL A 790 -0.14 -24.69 -26.48
N LEU A 791 -0.54 -23.46 -26.74
CA LEU A 791 -0.71 -22.45 -25.65
C LEU A 791 -1.93 -22.77 -24.76
N GLU A 792 -2.93 -23.46 -25.29
CA GLU A 792 -4.11 -23.88 -24.54
C GLU A 792 -3.87 -25.15 -23.71
N MET A 793 -2.80 -25.91 -23.99
CA MET A 793 -2.44 -27.08 -23.19
C MET A 793 -2.16 -26.73 -21.75
N SER A 794 -2.57 -27.57 -20.82
CA SER A 794 -2.09 -27.56 -19.44
C SER A 794 -0.57 -27.90 -19.39
N VAL A 795 0.08 -27.62 -18.27
CA VAL A 795 1.48 -28.02 -18.06
C VAL A 795 1.61 -29.54 -18.14
N GLU A 796 0.67 -30.29 -17.55
CA GLU A 796 0.62 -31.76 -17.56
C GLU A 796 0.58 -32.30 -19.01
N GLU A 797 -0.41 -31.86 -19.79
CA GLU A 797 -0.50 -32.21 -21.22
C GLU A 797 0.77 -31.83 -22.00
N GLY A 798 1.35 -30.66 -21.69
CA GLY A 798 2.58 -30.19 -22.31
C GLY A 798 3.78 -31.05 -21.96
N VAL A 799 3.91 -31.59 -20.76
CA VAL A 799 4.97 -32.53 -20.33
C VAL A 799 4.90 -33.80 -21.17
N GLU A 800 3.71 -34.38 -21.33
CA GLU A 800 3.51 -35.57 -22.13
C GLU A 800 3.73 -35.31 -23.63
N PHE A 801 3.13 -34.23 -24.16
CA PHE A 801 3.25 -33.89 -25.59
C PHE A 801 4.69 -33.68 -26.06
N PHE A 802 5.52 -33.06 -25.22
CA PHE A 802 6.91 -32.74 -25.52
C PHE A 802 7.93 -33.70 -24.89
N GLU A 803 7.52 -34.89 -24.42
CA GLU A 803 8.41 -35.90 -23.82
C GLU A 803 9.71 -36.10 -24.61
N ASN A 804 9.59 -36.21 -25.93
CA ASN A 804 10.73 -36.44 -26.84
C ASN A 804 11.48 -35.16 -27.27
N VAL A 805 11.23 -34.00 -26.60
CA VAL A 805 11.91 -32.75 -26.89
C VAL A 805 12.59 -32.22 -25.60
N PRO A 806 13.82 -32.65 -25.28
CA PRO A 806 14.45 -32.50 -23.97
C PRO A 806 14.49 -31.05 -23.47
N LYS A 807 14.73 -30.07 -24.33
CA LYS A 807 14.81 -28.64 -23.96
C LYS A 807 13.46 -28.07 -23.51
N ILE A 808 12.34 -28.53 -24.08
CA ILE A 808 11.01 -28.14 -23.74
C ILE A 808 10.55 -28.92 -22.52
N HIS A 809 10.65 -30.24 -22.56
CA HIS A 809 10.26 -31.15 -21.51
C HIS A 809 10.89 -30.80 -20.17
N ARG A 810 12.20 -30.52 -20.11
CA ARG A 810 12.89 -30.12 -18.85
C ARG A 810 12.26 -28.89 -18.19
N ARG A 811 11.89 -27.87 -18.97
CA ARG A 811 11.30 -26.63 -18.44
C ARG A 811 9.85 -26.83 -17.98
N LEU A 812 9.08 -27.64 -18.72
CA LEU A 812 7.74 -27.99 -18.33
C LEU A 812 7.73 -28.87 -17.08
N ARG A 813 8.70 -29.79 -16.96
CA ARG A 813 8.87 -30.60 -15.77
C ARG A 813 9.12 -29.77 -14.51
N THR A 814 9.84 -28.66 -14.57
CA THR A 814 9.99 -27.78 -13.40
C THR A 814 8.69 -27.10 -12.99
N LEU A 815 7.80 -26.78 -13.92
CA LEU A 815 6.46 -26.28 -13.62
C LEU A 815 5.57 -27.36 -12.97
N HIS A 816 5.66 -28.59 -13.46
CA HIS A 816 5.01 -29.76 -12.88
C HIS A 816 5.50 -30.02 -11.44
N ASP A 817 6.82 -30.00 -11.21
CA ASP A 817 7.45 -30.26 -9.91
C ASP A 817 6.99 -29.28 -8.82
N VAL A 818 6.62 -28.03 -9.17
CA VAL A 818 6.09 -27.03 -8.23
C VAL A 818 4.55 -27.08 -8.09
N GLY A 819 3.90 -28.12 -8.65
CA GLY A 819 2.46 -28.32 -8.52
C GLY A 819 1.60 -27.39 -9.38
N LEU A 820 2.08 -27.01 -10.58
CA LEU A 820 1.36 -26.16 -11.54
C LEU A 820 0.83 -26.95 -12.74
N ASP A 821 0.44 -28.20 -12.53
CA ASP A 821 0.01 -29.13 -13.56
C ASP A 821 -1.20 -28.63 -14.35
N TYR A 822 -2.12 -28.00 -13.67
CA TYR A 822 -3.40 -27.52 -14.19
C TYR A 822 -3.34 -26.21 -14.97
N ILE A 823 -2.27 -25.41 -14.82
CA ILE A 823 -2.15 -24.10 -15.48
C ILE A 823 -1.92 -24.28 -16.98
N ARG A 824 -2.62 -23.49 -17.80
CA ARG A 824 -2.40 -23.46 -19.25
C ARG A 824 -1.13 -22.68 -19.59
N LEU A 825 -0.36 -23.18 -20.56
CA LEU A 825 0.89 -22.56 -21.01
C LEU A 825 0.72 -21.10 -21.47
N GLY A 826 -0.41 -20.81 -22.13
CA GLY A 826 -0.76 -19.48 -22.64
C GLY A 826 -1.64 -18.65 -21.71
N GLN A 827 -1.91 -19.09 -20.47
CA GLN A 827 -2.76 -18.37 -19.52
C GLN A 827 -2.22 -16.95 -19.26
N PRO A 828 -3.04 -15.90 -19.41
CA PRO A 828 -2.60 -14.54 -19.18
C PRO A 828 -2.08 -14.32 -17.74
N ALA A 829 -0.99 -13.60 -17.59
CA ALA A 829 -0.41 -13.29 -16.27
C ALA A 829 -1.39 -12.55 -15.31
N THR A 830 -2.35 -11.84 -15.89
CA THR A 830 -3.37 -11.09 -15.14
C THR A 830 -4.44 -11.97 -14.51
N THR A 831 -4.56 -13.23 -14.94
CA THR A 831 -5.54 -14.20 -14.39
C THR A 831 -4.93 -15.14 -13.35
N LEU A 832 -3.60 -15.10 -13.18
CA LEU A 832 -2.89 -15.91 -12.18
C LEU A 832 -3.07 -15.35 -10.78
N SER A 833 -3.17 -16.22 -9.80
CA SER A 833 -3.07 -15.86 -8.39
C SER A 833 -1.63 -15.46 -8.02
N GLY A 834 -1.45 -14.78 -6.90
CA GLY A 834 -0.12 -14.41 -6.39
C GLY A 834 0.78 -15.63 -6.16
N GLY A 835 0.25 -16.70 -5.57
CA GLY A 835 0.96 -17.94 -5.33
C GLY A 835 1.33 -18.70 -6.62
N GLU A 836 0.47 -18.69 -7.64
CA GLU A 836 0.78 -19.27 -8.95
C GLU A 836 1.91 -18.51 -9.65
N ALA A 837 1.85 -17.17 -9.63
CA ALA A 837 2.90 -16.31 -10.18
C ALA A 837 4.25 -16.58 -9.50
N GLN A 838 4.25 -16.72 -8.18
CA GLN A 838 5.44 -17.01 -7.38
C GLN A 838 6.03 -18.38 -7.72
N ARG A 839 5.20 -19.42 -7.83
CA ARG A 839 5.64 -20.77 -8.23
C ARG A 839 6.19 -20.83 -9.66
N ILE A 840 5.64 -20.04 -10.60
CA ILE A 840 6.20 -19.90 -11.96
C ILE A 840 7.60 -19.26 -11.91
N LYS A 841 7.80 -18.24 -11.06
CA LYS A 841 9.13 -17.64 -10.84
C LYS A 841 10.10 -18.67 -10.29
N LEU A 842 9.69 -19.42 -9.28
CA LEU A 842 10.48 -20.50 -8.67
C LEU A 842 10.86 -21.56 -9.71
N ALA A 843 9.90 -22.07 -10.49
CA ALA A 843 10.15 -23.04 -11.55
C ALA A 843 11.16 -22.52 -12.61
N THR A 844 11.10 -21.23 -12.91
CA THR A 844 12.04 -20.59 -13.84
C THR A 844 13.46 -20.62 -13.31
N GLU A 845 13.65 -20.32 -12.02
CA GLU A 845 14.98 -20.38 -11.39
C GLU A 845 15.50 -21.82 -11.27
N LEU A 846 14.65 -22.77 -10.92
CA LEU A 846 14.99 -24.20 -10.90
C LEU A 846 15.44 -24.75 -12.25
N SER A 847 14.95 -24.18 -13.34
CA SER A 847 15.36 -24.59 -14.70
C SER A 847 16.79 -24.19 -15.07
N LYS A 848 17.41 -23.26 -14.32
CA LYS A 848 18.78 -22.77 -14.52
C LYS A 848 19.79 -23.67 -13.80
N VAL A 849 21.05 -23.55 -14.16
CA VAL A 849 22.14 -24.27 -13.47
C VAL A 849 22.43 -23.54 -12.18
N ALA A 850 22.36 -24.25 -11.06
CA ALA A 850 22.69 -23.72 -9.74
C ALA A 850 24.20 -23.59 -9.57
N THR A 851 24.64 -22.51 -8.94
CA THR A 851 26.07 -22.29 -8.57
C THR A 851 26.40 -22.88 -7.21
N GLY A 852 25.39 -23.10 -6.34
CA GLY A 852 25.54 -23.57 -4.97
C GLY A 852 25.82 -22.46 -3.96
N GLU A 853 25.87 -21.20 -4.38
CA GLU A 853 26.11 -20.01 -3.55
C GLU A 853 25.03 -18.94 -3.73
N THR A 854 23.87 -19.34 -4.25
CA THR A 854 22.75 -18.43 -4.49
C THR A 854 21.89 -18.29 -3.22
N LEU A 855 21.53 -17.03 -2.88
CA LEU A 855 20.57 -16.72 -1.86
C LEU A 855 19.17 -16.55 -2.49
N TYR A 856 18.25 -17.44 -2.16
CA TYR A 856 16.84 -17.35 -2.50
C TYR A 856 16.07 -16.74 -1.35
N ILE A 857 15.28 -15.71 -1.63
CA ILE A 857 14.32 -15.11 -0.71
C ILE A 857 12.92 -15.38 -1.24
N LEU A 858 12.06 -15.95 -0.41
CA LEU A 858 10.66 -16.21 -0.72
C LEU A 858 9.77 -15.54 0.34
N ASP A 859 8.73 -14.86 -0.12
CA ASP A 859 7.78 -14.17 0.76
C ASP A 859 6.45 -14.92 0.73
N GLU A 860 6.09 -15.55 1.84
CA GLU A 860 4.87 -16.35 2.06
C GLU A 860 4.56 -17.32 0.90
N PRO A 861 5.46 -18.24 0.53
CA PRO A 861 5.28 -19.08 -0.64
C PRO A 861 4.17 -20.12 -0.51
N THR A 862 3.61 -20.34 0.67
CA THR A 862 2.50 -21.28 0.89
C THR A 862 1.13 -20.66 0.75
N THR A 863 1.06 -19.37 0.41
CA THR A 863 -0.21 -18.67 0.18
C THR A 863 -1.07 -19.41 -0.85
N GLY A 864 -2.32 -19.73 -0.47
CA GLY A 864 -3.29 -20.43 -1.32
C GLY A 864 -2.95 -21.89 -1.63
N LEU A 865 -2.08 -22.53 -0.85
CA LEU A 865 -1.70 -23.93 -1.03
C LEU A 865 -2.40 -24.86 -0.05
N HIS A 866 -2.93 -25.95 -0.60
CA HIS A 866 -3.35 -27.10 0.19
C HIS A 866 -2.14 -27.83 0.79
N PHE A 867 -2.29 -28.54 1.90
CA PHE A 867 -1.22 -29.29 2.58
C PHE A 867 -0.35 -30.15 1.64
N ALA A 868 -0.97 -30.84 0.68
CA ALA A 868 -0.27 -31.66 -0.29
C ALA A 868 0.61 -30.84 -1.25
N ASP A 869 0.19 -29.61 -1.60
CA ASP A 869 0.95 -28.69 -2.42
C ASP A 869 2.11 -28.06 -1.62
N VAL A 870 1.89 -27.81 -0.32
CA VAL A 870 2.95 -27.39 0.63
C VAL A 870 4.06 -28.44 0.71
N GLN A 871 3.72 -29.73 0.81
CA GLN A 871 4.71 -30.80 0.82
C GLN A 871 5.57 -30.80 -0.46
N ARG A 872 4.94 -30.69 -1.65
CA ARG A 872 5.65 -30.59 -2.93
C ARG A 872 6.59 -29.38 -2.97
N LEU A 873 6.15 -28.24 -2.46
CA LEU A 873 6.97 -27.03 -2.38
C LEU A 873 8.19 -27.27 -1.46
N LEU A 874 8.00 -27.87 -0.28
CA LEU A 874 9.08 -28.18 0.66
C LEU A 874 10.13 -29.13 0.03
N ASP A 875 9.68 -30.13 -0.73
CA ASP A 875 10.59 -31.05 -1.46
C ASP A 875 11.44 -30.28 -2.49
N VAL A 876 10.86 -29.28 -3.14
CA VAL A 876 11.57 -28.39 -4.09
C VAL A 876 12.57 -27.50 -3.38
N LEU A 877 12.18 -26.87 -2.29
CA LEU A 877 13.06 -26.00 -1.49
C LEU A 877 14.21 -26.82 -0.87
N GLY A 878 13.92 -28.03 -0.40
CA GLY A 878 14.93 -28.97 0.08
C GLY A 878 15.99 -29.27 -0.96
N ARG A 879 15.59 -29.60 -2.20
CA ARG A 879 16.53 -29.82 -3.33
C ARG A 879 17.41 -28.59 -3.62
N LEU A 880 16.89 -27.37 -3.50
CA LEU A 880 17.70 -26.15 -3.65
C LEU A 880 18.79 -26.04 -2.58
N VAL A 881 18.43 -26.32 -1.34
CA VAL A 881 19.38 -26.29 -0.21
C VAL A 881 20.42 -27.41 -0.35
N ASP A 882 20.00 -28.61 -0.72
CA ASP A 882 20.90 -29.75 -0.91
C ASP A 882 21.89 -29.51 -2.08
N ALA A 883 21.53 -28.68 -3.05
CA ALA A 883 22.43 -28.18 -4.08
C ALA A 883 23.43 -27.12 -3.59
N GLY A 884 23.45 -26.80 -2.28
CA GLY A 884 24.37 -25.87 -1.65
C GLY A 884 23.86 -24.44 -1.50
N ASN A 885 22.67 -24.11 -1.97
CA ASN A 885 22.13 -22.75 -1.90
C ASN A 885 21.59 -22.41 -0.51
N THR A 886 21.36 -21.13 -0.28
CA THR A 886 20.67 -20.62 0.90
C THR A 886 19.24 -20.29 0.54
N VAL A 887 18.29 -20.74 1.34
CA VAL A 887 16.86 -20.45 1.15
C VAL A 887 16.35 -19.75 2.42
N VAL A 888 15.91 -18.51 2.26
CA VAL A 888 15.29 -17.70 3.31
C VAL A 888 13.83 -17.52 2.97
N VAL A 889 12.94 -17.92 3.86
CA VAL A 889 11.50 -17.85 3.66
C VAL A 889 10.86 -17.04 4.78
N ILE A 890 10.09 -16.02 4.42
CA ILE A 890 9.17 -15.36 5.36
C ILE A 890 7.90 -16.21 5.41
N GLU A 891 7.52 -16.74 6.57
CA GLU A 891 6.41 -17.66 6.68
C GLU A 891 5.65 -17.59 8.01
N HIS A 892 4.36 -17.97 7.91
CA HIS A 892 3.46 -18.12 9.04
C HIS A 892 2.89 -19.55 9.17
N ASN A 893 3.00 -20.36 8.13
CA ASN A 893 2.55 -21.74 8.12
C ASN A 893 3.43 -22.61 9.01
N LEU A 894 2.84 -23.18 10.06
CA LEU A 894 3.56 -23.99 11.03
C LEU A 894 4.16 -25.26 10.44
N ASP A 895 3.56 -25.83 9.41
CA ASP A 895 4.09 -27.01 8.73
C ASP A 895 5.40 -26.71 8.02
N VAL A 896 5.55 -25.51 7.45
CA VAL A 896 6.81 -25.04 6.87
C VAL A 896 7.83 -24.70 7.97
N ILE A 897 7.39 -23.97 8.98
CA ILE A 897 8.26 -23.51 10.06
C ILE A 897 8.89 -24.68 10.81
N LYS A 898 8.10 -25.75 11.09
CA LYS A 898 8.63 -26.94 11.79
C LYS A 898 9.65 -27.72 10.97
N THR A 899 9.67 -27.57 9.63
CA THR A 899 10.62 -28.25 8.74
C THR A 899 11.90 -27.45 8.50
N ALA A 900 11.96 -26.18 8.88
CA ALA A 900 13.13 -25.32 8.67
C ALA A 900 14.35 -25.76 9.50
N ASP A 901 15.56 -25.59 8.95
CA ASP A 901 16.79 -25.88 9.66
C ASP A 901 17.07 -24.84 10.76
N ARG A 902 16.72 -23.57 10.50
CA ARG A 902 16.91 -22.44 11.42
C ARG A 902 15.73 -21.46 11.33
N LEU A 903 15.45 -20.81 12.44
CA LEU A 903 14.44 -19.77 12.56
C LEU A 903 15.07 -18.44 13.02
N VAL A 904 14.48 -17.35 12.55
CA VAL A 904 14.66 -15.99 13.07
C VAL A 904 13.27 -15.45 13.38
N ASP A 905 12.94 -15.33 14.65
CA ASP A 905 11.61 -14.91 15.11
C ASP A 905 11.61 -13.44 15.53
N LEU A 906 10.80 -12.61 14.87
CA LEU A 906 10.66 -11.18 15.14
C LEU A 906 9.38 -10.88 15.91
N GLY A 907 9.48 -9.89 16.81
CA GLY A 907 8.34 -9.47 17.64
C GLY A 907 8.76 -8.41 18.64
N PRO A 908 8.20 -8.44 19.87
CA PRO A 908 7.15 -9.38 20.33
C PRO A 908 5.78 -9.14 19.69
N GLU A 909 5.47 -7.89 19.36
CA GLU A 909 4.19 -7.45 18.77
C GLU A 909 4.37 -6.90 17.35
N GLY A 910 3.29 -6.40 16.75
CA GLY A 910 3.31 -5.67 15.48
C GLY A 910 3.45 -4.16 15.67
N GLY A 911 3.91 -3.44 14.65
CA GLY A 911 4.03 -1.98 14.68
C GLY A 911 5.15 -1.49 15.62
N GLU A 912 4.91 -0.42 16.35
CA GLU A 912 5.91 0.22 17.24
C GLU A 912 6.37 -0.68 18.39
N GLU A 913 5.53 -1.60 18.82
CA GLU A 913 5.85 -2.57 19.88
C GLU A 913 6.63 -3.79 19.36
N GLY A 914 6.82 -3.88 18.04
CA GLY A 914 7.59 -4.92 17.36
C GLY A 914 9.02 -4.50 17.04
N GLY A 915 9.59 -5.13 16.01
CA GLY A 915 10.88 -4.76 15.43
C GLY A 915 12.12 -5.27 16.20
N GLU A 916 11.95 -6.23 17.08
CA GLU A 916 13.04 -6.87 17.81
C GLU A 916 13.20 -8.35 17.40
N VAL A 917 14.38 -8.92 17.60
CA VAL A 917 14.61 -10.35 17.45
C VAL A 917 14.29 -11.03 18.77
N VAL A 918 13.22 -11.80 18.80
CA VAL A 918 12.74 -12.50 20.01
C VAL A 918 13.50 -13.79 20.22
N ALA A 919 13.70 -14.55 19.15
CA ALA A 919 14.40 -15.82 19.22
C ALA A 919 15.13 -16.16 17.91
N THR A 920 16.23 -16.89 18.00
CA THR A 920 16.95 -17.48 16.88
C THR A 920 17.42 -18.87 17.25
N GLY A 921 17.36 -19.83 16.33
CA GLY A 921 17.79 -21.21 16.58
C GLY A 921 17.08 -22.23 15.70
N THR A 922 17.08 -23.49 16.11
CA THR A 922 16.24 -24.52 15.49
C THR A 922 14.77 -24.35 15.93
N PRO A 923 13.79 -24.92 15.23
CA PRO A 923 12.40 -24.91 15.67
C PRO A 923 12.21 -25.38 17.12
N GLU A 924 12.96 -26.39 17.55
CA GLU A 924 12.94 -26.94 18.91
C GLU A 924 13.51 -25.94 19.94
N GLU A 925 14.57 -25.20 19.57
CA GLU A 925 15.13 -24.15 20.40
C GLU A 925 14.21 -22.96 20.56
N VAL A 926 13.55 -22.52 19.47
CA VAL A 926 12.58 -21.41 19.49
C VAL A 926 11.32 -21.81 20.25
N ALA A 927 10.86 -23.06 20.14
CA ALA A 927 9.72 -23.59 20.91
C ALA A 927 9.94 -23.53 22.43
N ALA A 928 11.21 -23.52 22.89
CA ALA A 928 11.55 -23.39 24.29
C ALA A 928 11.61 -21.94 24.80
N VAL A 929 11.44 -20.91 23.94
CA VAL A 929 11.53 -19.50 24.32
C VAL A 929 10.15 -18.96 24.74
N PRO A 930 9.92 -18.62 26.03
CA PRO A 930 8.60 -18.22 26.52
C PRO A 930 8.03 -16.93 25.91
N GLY A 931 8.91 -16.05 25.38
CA GLY A 931 8.53 -14.77 24.76
C GLY A 931 8.16 -14.86 23.29
N SER A 932 8.35 -16.03 22.66
CA SER A 932 8.06 -16.25 21.25
C SER A 932 6.62 -16.77 21.07
N TYR A 933 5.79 -16.00 20.39
CA TYR A 933 4.46 -16.50 19.99
C TYR A 933 4.57 -17.68 19.03
N THR A 934 5.45 -17.57 18.03
CA THR A 934 5.75 -18.68 17.11
C THR A 934 6.20 -19.92 17.87
N GLY A 935 7.10 -19.75 18.87
CA GLY A 935 7.58 -20.84 19.72
C GLY A 935 6.46 -21.52 20.51
N ARG A 936 5.49 -20.77 20.99
CA ARG A 936 4.33 -21.32 21.72
C ARG A 936 3.52 -22.31 20.86
N PHE A 937 3.20 -21.93 19.62
CA PHE A 937 2.46 -22.81 18.70
C PHE A 937 3.34 -23.99 18.21
N LEU A 938 4.64 -23.76 18.01
CA LEU A 938 5.58 -24.84 17.67
C LEU A 938 5.70 -25.90 18.75
N ALA A 939 5.62 -25.53 20.02
CA ALA A 939 5.74 -26.46 21.14
C ALA A 939 4.68 -27.59 21.14
N GLU A 940 3.58 -27.41 20.42
CA GLU A 940 2.55 -28.42 20.22
C GLU A 940 2.93 -29.44 19.11
N LEU A 941 3.86 -29.05 18.22
CA LEU A 941 4.22 -29.82 17.03
C LEU A 941 5.61 -30.45 17.12
N VAL A 942 6.54 -29.82 17.84
CA VAL A 942 7.93 -30.28 18.02
C VAL A 942 8.23 -30.46 19.50
N GLU A 943 9.08 -31.43 19.86
CA GLU A 943 9.56 -31.55 21.26
C GLU A 943 10.51 -30.38 21.57
N PRO A 944 10.16 -29.48 22.51
CA PRO A 944 11.02 -28.37 22.87
C PRO A 944 12.40 -28.84 23.37
N ALA A 945 13.47 -28.17 22.93
CA ALA A 945 14.79 -28.48 23.36
C ALA A 945 14.91 -28.36 24.90
N LYS A 946 15.40 -29.40 25.56
CA LYS A 946 15.61 -29.36 27.01
C LYS A 946 16.60 -28.23 27.34
N PRO A 947 16.30 -27.35 28.32
CA PRO A 947 17.19 -26.24 28.66
C PRO A 947 18.56 -26.79 29.03
N LYS A 948 19.59 -26.37 28.30
CA LYS A 948 20.99 -26.73 28.60
C LYS A 948 21.29 -26.24 30.01
N ARG A 949 21.48 -27.18 30.99
CA ARG A 949 21.89 -26.87 32.34
C ARG A 949 23.26 -26.19 32.29
N GLY A 950 23.29 -24.89 32.63
CA GLY A 950 24.49 -24.18 33.04
C GLY A 950 25.56 -23.96 31.98
N GLY A 951 25.23 -23.32 30.87
CA GLY A 951 26.20 -22.66 29.99
C GLY A 951 26.09 -21.14 30.14
N LYS A 952 27.18 -20.50 30.58
CA LYS A 952 27.32 -19.04 30.55
C LYS A 952 26.82 -18.53 29.22
N ARG A 953 26.03 -17.46 29.25
CA ARG A 953 25.67 -16.69 28.03
C ARG A 953 26.91 -16.60 27.14
N ARG A 954 26.94 -17.36 26.05
CA ARG A 954 27.91 -17.11 24.99
C ARG A 954 27.47 -15.83 24.33
N GLU A 955 28.29 -14.83 24.36
CA GLU A 955 28.23 -13.64 23.54
C GLU A 955 28.01 -14.05 22.08
N PRO A 956 27.35 -13.24 21.29
CA PRO A 956 27.10 -13.52 19.86
C PRO A 956 28.46 -13.78 19.21
N ILE A 957 28.54 -14.84 18.43
CA ILE A 957 29.72 -15.26 17.68
C ILE A 957 30.19 -14.05 16.86
N ALA A 958 31.26 -13.44 17.34
CA ALA A 958 32.03 -12.48 16.57
C ALA A 958 32.82 -13.23 15.50
N ALA A 959 32.67 -12.83 14.29
CA ALA A 959 33.43 -12.97 13.04
C ALA A 959 33.49 -13.29 11.90
#